data_dcc787be57f96cea82957ae4ed7999a5
#
_entry.id   dcc787be57f96cea82957ae4ed7999a5
#
_cell.length_a   1.000
_cell.length_b   1.000
_cell.length_c   1.000
_cell.angle_alpha   90.00
_cell.angle_beta   90.00
_cell.angle_gamma   90.00
#
_symmetry.space_group_name_H-M   'P 1'
#
loop_
_entity.id
_entity.type
_entity.pdbx_description
1 polymer ?
#
loop_
_entity_poly.entity_id
_entity_poly.type
_entity_poly.pdbx_seq_one_letter_code
_entity_poly.pdbx_strand_id
1 'polypeptide(L)'
;MTSPSQKNQWAELFDAARPLEERTALAFSADGPLARRQTNFTPREGQLAFAQAVAEAIQNKETLLAEAGTGTGKSFAYLVPALLSGSTVVISTAGKPLQDQLFNKDIPALSAALGVNVPTAVLKGRSNYVCPYRLERTESEGLLPERDSYRKLREIKRFAAISATGDRAELPTVPEDDPLWPLVTSTRENCLGKERCEHWENCFVRAAREKALKSQIVVVNHHLFLSSLALKREANGQIDGMLPAADLTVIDEAHQLPGIATDFFGTTFTTWQLESIADEARALGRGHANDGADWDALRHAVQTTARDLVIAARGIGIEPGDRLAVKTIERFEELTEPFGKMLAAFGQLIRAMRANKDRSDDLDALCEYACEVDLEMAKWETLFKRLMHLEGEADDASEEAADIPFEGFEETLVSTDSQGDADAAQGGTQRAFRFQKDAVQWISAAPSSLRFNNTPLKFADEFRQMREAEGGAWVFTSATLSTAGDFTHFAIETGIPEAKAGTWESPFNYWEQGCFYLPQLPPPTNTIEHAGRVVDAAWPLVCAAKGRTFFLCTSLAAVSKAAEELRALLDHAGNPYPLFVQGDMPKAALIDAFREHGNAILVGSMSFWEGVDVQGEALSLVVIDKLPFAPPDDPVYAARSDALREQGKSPFALMALPEAVTALKQGSGRLIRSETDRGVFMLCDSRVADKAYGRTILKSLPDFFRTRSLEKALEFFRSPQAWHKTIYRQ
;
A
#
# COMPACT_ATOMS: atom_id res chain seq x y z
N MET A 1 2.47 -10.85 -42.43
CA MET A 1 2.29 -9.88 -43.51
C MET A 1 0.80 -9.60 -43.64
N THR A 2 0.32 -8.53 -43.03
CA THR A 2 -1.08 -8.09 -43.12
C THR A 2 -1.31 -7.43 -44.49
N SER A 3 -2.39 -7.76 -45.17
CA SER A 3 -2.73 -7.24 -46.49
C SER A 3 -2.89 -5.71 -46.49
N PRO A 4 -2.59 -5.00 -47.54
CA PRO A 4 -2.71 -3.53 -47.65
C PRO A 4 -4.13 -2.99 -47.36
N SER A 5 -5.15 -3.80 -47.53
CA SER A 5 -6.56 -3.43 -47.27
C SER A 5 -6.90 -3.31 -45.74
N GLN A 6 -6.14 -3.94 -44.85
CA GLN A 6 -6.38 -3.82 -43.42
C GLN A 6 -5.78 -2.55 -42.79
N LYS A 7 -4.83 -1.88 -43.41
CA LYS A 7 -4.22 -0.63 -42.93
C LYS A 7 -5.14 0.59 -43.01
N ASN A 8 -6.17 0.58 -43.86
CA ASN A 8 -7.06 1.72 -44.05
C ASN A 8 -8.37 1.65 -43.22
N GLN A 9 -8.67 0.51 -42.64
CA GLN A 9 -9.99 0.27 -42.01
C GLN A 9 -10.17 1.02 -40.65
N TRP A 10 -9.06 1.44 -40.04
CA TRP A 10 -9.05 2.18 -38.76
C TRP A 10 -8.27 3.49 -38.81
N ALA A 11 -8.11 4.05 -40.01
CA ALA A 11 -7.41 5.35 -40.19
C ALA A 11 -8.08 6.45 -39.34
N GLU A 12 -9.39 6.39 -39.16
CA GLU A 12 -10.20 7.33 -38.35
C GLU A 12 -9.85 7.33 -36.86
N LEU A 13 -9.36 6.20 -36.31
CA LEU A 13 -8.93 6.13 -34.91
C LEU A 13 -7.69 6.99 -34.62
N PHE A 14 -6.89 7.26 -35.65
CA PHE A 14 -5.64 8.00 -35.55
C PHE A 14 -5.72 9.37 -36.22
N ASP A 15 -6.90 9.77 -36.71
CA ASP A 15 -7.11 11.09 -37.27
C ASP A 15 -7.09 12.15 -36.16
N ALA A 16 -6.01 12.90 -36.08
CA ALA A 16 -5.84 13.96 -35.07
C ALA A 16 -6.86 15.12 -35.22
N ALA A 17 -7.54 15.23 -36.37
CA ALA A 17 -8.61 16.20 -36.56
C ALA A 17 -9.94 15.81 -35.83
N ARG A 18 -10.08 14.53 -35.48
CA ARG A 18 -11.24 14.07 -34.71
C ARG A 18 -10.97 14.18 -33.20
N PRO A 19 -11.96 14.62 -32.42
CA PRO A 19 -11.86 14.60 -30.95
C PRO A 19 -11.49 13.20 -30.42
N LEU A 20 -10.68 13.15 -29.36
CA LEU A 20 -10.25 11.87 -28.76
C LEU A 20 -11.45 11.04 -28.27
N GLU A 21 -12.51 11.70 -27.78
CA GLU A 21 -13.75 11.06 -27.37
C GLU A 21 -14.44 10.29 -28.49
N GLU A 22 -14.51 10.87 -29.73
CA GLU A 22 -15.08 10.20 -30.89
C GLU A 22 -14.23 9.00 -31.32
N ARG A 23 -12.90 9.16 -31.34
CA ARG A 23 -11.96 8.07 -31.63
C ARG A 23 -12.06 6.94 -30.62
N THR A 24 -12.24 7.29 -29.35
CA THR A 24 -12.48 6.33 -28.27
C THR A 24 -13.81 5.59 -28.46
N ALA A 25 -14.89 6.30 -28.80
CA ALA A 25 -16.19 5.68 -29.10
C ALA A 25 -16.13 4.69 -30.28
N LEU A 26 -15.41 5.02 -31.33
CA LEU A 26 -15.16 4.11 -32.46
C LEU A 26 -14.42 2.83 -32.02
N ALA A 27 -13.44 2.95 -31.13
CA ALA A 27 -12.71 1.79 -30.62
C ALA A 27 -13.60 0.80 -29.84
N PHE A 28 -14.56 1.31 -29.06
CA PHE A 28 -15.50 0.53 -28.26
C PHE A 28 -16.76 0.12 -29.00
N SER A 29 -16.96 0.52 -30.25
CA SER A 29 -18.17 0.18 -31.02
C SER A 29 -18.29 -1.32 -31.27
N ALA A 30 -19.52 -1.80 -31.53
CA ALA A 30 -19.80 -3.21 -31.82
C ALA A 30 -19.02 -3.74 -33.04
N ASP A 31 -18.73 -2.87 -33.99
CA ASP A 31 -17.93 -3.16 -35.17
C ASP A 31 -16.47 -2.70 -35.03
N GLY A 32 -16.10 -2.18 -33.86
CA GLY A 32 -14.80 -1.61 -33.56
C GLY A 32 -13.68 -2.65 -33.46
N PRO A 33 -12.42 -2.18 -33.36
CA PRO A 33 -11.27 -3.06 -33.32
C PRO A 33 -11.25 -3.96 -32.08
N LEU A 34 -11.82 -3.51 -30.95
CA LEU A 34 -11.91 -4.31 -29.72
C LEU A 34 -12.86 -5.49 -29.93
N ALA A 35 -14.08 -5.25 -30.46
CA ALA A 35 -15.06 -6.29 -30.72
C ALA A 35 -14.60 -7.35 -31.73
N ARG A 36 -13.82 -6.93 -32.73
CA ARG A 36 -13.32 -7.84 -33.79
C ARG A 36 -12.12 -8.69 -33.39
N ARG A 37 -11.30 -8.22 -32.44
CA ARG A 37 -10.04 -8.89 -32.08
C ARG A 37 -10.06 -9.59 -30.72
N GLN A 38 -11.05 -9.29 -29.89
CA GLN A 38 -11.25 -9.96 -28.60
C GLN A 38 -12.51 -10.81 -28.64
N THR A 39 -12.36 -12.12 -28.58
CA THR A 39 -13.44 -13.10 -28.72
C THR A 39 -14.58 -12.97 -27.71
N ASN A 40 -14.34 -12.32 -26.56
CA ASN A 40 -15.32 -12.13 -25.49
C ASN A 40 -15.63 -10.66 -25.19
N PHE A 41 -15.31 -9.74 -26.11
CA PHE A 41 -15.59 -8.33 -25.89
C PHE A 41 -17.07 -8.04 -26.17
N THR A 42 -17.76 -7.53 -25.16
CA THR A 42 -19.12 -7.03 -25.26
C THR A 42 -19.10 -5.53 -24.98
N PRO A 43 -19.54 -4.67 -25.92
CA PRO A 43 -19.65 -3.24 -25.67
C PRO A 43 -20.56 -2.98 -24.45
N ARG A 44 -20.09 -2.14 -23.54
CA ARG A 44 -20.84 -1.74 -22.34
C ARG A 44 -20.92 -0.23 -22.28
N GLU A 45 -22.13 0.31 -22.17
CA GLU A 45 -22.35 1.77 -22.15
C GLU A 45 -21.57 2.46 -21.03
N GLY A 46 -21.55 1.90 -19.82
CA GLY A 46 -20.79 2.44 -18.69
C GLY A 46 -19.28 2.47 -18.93
N GLN A 47 -18.72 1.44 -19.59
CA GLN A 47 -17.31 1.41 -19.95
C GLN A 47 -16.96 2.48 -21.00
N LEU A 48 -17.79 2.63 -22.02
CA LEU A 48 -17.63 3.66 -23.04
C LEU A 48 -17.72 5.06 -22.45
N ALA A 49 -18.74 5.33 -21.65
CA ALA A 49 -18.93 6.63 -21.00
C ALA A 49 -17.73 6.99 -20.09
N PHE A 50 -17.19 6.02 -19.36
CA PHE A 50 -15.97 6.24 -18.57
C PHE A 50 -14.76 6.52 -19.49
N ALA A 51 -14.57 5.76 -20.55
CA ALA A 51 -13.49 5.99 -21.50
C ALA A 51 -13.55 7.36 -22.18
N GLN A 52 -14.77 7.85 -22.50
CA GLN A 52 -15.00 9.19 -23.02
C GLN A 52 -14.65 10.28 -22.01
N ALA A 53 -15.04 10.11 -20.73
CA ALA A 53 -14.67 11.04 -19.67
C ALA A 53 -13.13 11.12 -19.46
N VAL A 54 -12.43 9.99 -19.59
CA VAL A 54 -10.95 9.97 -19.58
C VAL A 54 -10.40 10.70 -20.82
N ALA A 55 -10.97 10.49 -22.00
CA ALA A 55 -10.57 11.18 -23.22
C ALA A 55 -10.74 12.70 -23.09
N GLU A 56 -11.86 13.16 -22.53
CA GLU A 56 -12.12 14.57 -22.23
C GLU A 56 -11.06 15.13 -21.26
N ALA A 57 -10.79 14.42 -20.17
CA ALA A 57 -9.79 14.82 -19.18
C ALA A 57 -8.39 14.97 -19.82
N ILE A 58 -7.98 14.05 -20.73
CA ILE A 58 -6.72 14.15 -21.47
C ILE A 58 -6.69 15.40 -22.35
N GLN A 59 -7.74 15.66 -23.13
CA GLN A 59 -7.80 16.80 -24.05
C GLN A 59 -7.75 18.15 -23.31
N ASN A 60 -8.43 18.24 -22.17
CA ASN A 60 -8.56 19.47 -21.39
C ASN A 60 -7.46 19.62 -20.34
N LYS A 61 -6.61 18.62 -20.11
CA LYS A 61 -5.62 18.55 -19.04
C LYS A 61 -6.26 18.74 -17.67
N GLU A 62 -7.36 18.05 -17.42
CA GLU A 62 -8.17 18.14 -16.21
C GLU A 62 -7.89 16.97 -15.25
N THR A 63 -8.35 17.14 -14.01
CA THR A 63 -8.34 16.08 -13.00
C THR A 63 -9.71 15.42 -12.94
N LEU A 64 -9.76 14.09 -13.05
CA LEU A 64 -10.96 13.27 -13.01
C LEU A 64 -10.93 12.29 -11.82
N LEU A 65 -11.94 12.33 -10.96
CA LEU A 65 -12.24 11.29 -9.96
C LEU A 65 -13.28 10.33 -10.53
N ALA A 66 -12.88 9.09 -10.74
CA ALA A 66 -13.69 8.10 -11.43
C ALA A 66 -13.97 6.89 -10.52
N GLU A 67 -15.19 6.80 -9.99
CA GLU A 67 -15.67 5.57 -9.37
C GLU A 67 -16.30 4.67 -10.41
N ALA A 68 -15.64 3.55 -10.73
CA ALA A 68 -16.14 2.57 -11.68
C ALA A 68 -16.28 1.21 -10.99
N GLY A 69 -17.51 0.71 -10.91
CA GLY A 69 -17.86 -0.54 -10.23
C GLY A 69 -17.08 -1.75 -10.76
N THR A 70 -17.09 -2.85 -10.00
CA THR A 70 -16.47 -4.11 -10.45
C THR A 70 -17.09 -4.58 -11.77
N GLY A 71 -16.26 -5.10 -12.68
CA GLY A 71 -16.72 -5.60 -13.98
C GLY A 71 -16.95 -4.53 -15.07
N THR A 72 -16.81 -3.23 -14.77
CA THR A 72 -16.91 -2.18 -15.80
C THR A 72 -15.78 -2.24 -16.82
N GLY A 73 -14.64 -2.90 -16.50
CA GLY A 73 -13.46 -2.92 -17.36
C GLY A 73 -12.64 -1.63 -17.25
N LYS A 74 -12.39 -1.15 -16.03
CA LYS A 74 -11.65 0.07 -15.72
C LYS A 74 -10.36 0.23 -16.53
N SER A 75 -9.51 -0.81 -16.53
CA SER A 75 -8.21 -0.78 -17.23
C SER A 75 -8.37 -0.44 -18.70
N PHE A 76 -9.31 -1.05 -19.39
CA PHE A 76 -9.57 -0.77 -20.80
C PHE A 76 -10.12 0.64 -21.02
N ALA A 77 -10.99 1.10 -20.11
CA ALA A 77 -11.59 2.43 -20.21
C ALA A 77 -10.56 3.57 -20.15
N TYR A 78 -9.50 3.45 -19.34
CA TYR A 78 -8.45 4.47 -19.34
C TYR A 78 -7.30 4.18 -20.31
N LEU A 79 -7.01 2.90 -20.61
CA LEU A 79 -5.91 2.56 -21.53
C LEU A 79 -6.23 2.88 -22.99
N VAL A 80 -7.46 2.69 -23.44
CA VAL A 80 -7.83 2.95 -24.86
C VAL A 80 -7.64 4.41 -25.22
N PRO A 81 -8.22 5.41 -24.52
CA PRO A 81 -7.94 6.82 -24.83
C PRO A 81 -6.46 7.18 -24.63
N ALA A 82 -5.78 6.61 -23.63
CA ALA A 82 -4.35 6.80 -23.44
C ALA A 82 -3.53 6.35 -24.66
N LEU A 83 -3.79 5.15 -25.20
CA LEU A 83 -3.12 4.62 -26.40
C LEU A 83 -3.45 5.42 -27.66
N LEU A 84 -4.70 5.91 -27.80
CA LEU A 84 -5.14 6.69 -28.96
C LEU A 84 -4.66 8.15 -28.91
N SER A 85 -4.39 8.70 -27.73
CA SER A 85 -3.90 10.09 -27.59
C SER A 85 -2.48 10.27 -28.09
N GLY A 86 -1.65 9.23 -28.06
CA GLY A 86 -0.21 9.32 -28.31
C GLY A 86 0.59 9.97 -27.17
N SER A 87 -0.05 10.24 -26.03
CA SER A 87 0.53 10.90 -24.86
C SER A 87 1.53 10.03 -24.13
N THR A 88 2.45 10.65 -23.39
CA THR A 88 3.27 9.98 -22.38
C THR A 88 2.42 9.71 -21.13
N VAL A 89 2.34 8.46 -20.74
CA VAL A 89 1.42 7.99 -19.69
C VAL A 89 2.16 7.32 -18.55
N VAL A 90 1.92 7.77 -17.34
CA VAL A 90 2.34 7.08 -16.12
C VAL A 90 1.11 6.48 -15.43
N ILE A 91 1.13 5.17 -15.21
CA ILE A 91 0.07 4.45 -14.51
C ILE A 91 0.62 3.97 -13.18
N SER A 92 0.11 4.54 -12.11
CA SER A 92 0.41 4.12 -10.75
C SER A 92 -0.70 3.21 -10.22
N THR A 93 -0.35 2.04 -9.69
CA THR A 93 -1.32 1.07 -9.13
C THR A 93 -0.88 0.56 -7.76
N ALA A 94 -1.81 -0.08 -7.04
CA ALA A 94 -1.60 -0.42 -5.64
C ALA A 94 -0.54 -1.51 -5.39
N GLY A 95 -0.41 -2.49 -6.28
CA GLY A 95 0.45 -3.65 -6.01
C GLY A 95 1.01 -4.36 -7.24
N LYS A 96 2.01 -5.21 -7.00
CA LYS A 96 2.70 -5.99 -8.04
C LYS A 96 1.76 -6.81 -8.95
N PRO A 97 0.75 -7.54 -8.45
CA PRO A 97 -0.13 -8.32 -9.32
C PRO A 97 -0.86 -7.47 -10.36
N LEU A 98 -1.31 -6.27 -9.98
CA LEU A 98 -1.95 -5.33 -10.91
C LEU A 98 -0.95 -4.73 -11.89
N GLN A 99 0.28 -4.42 -11.45
CA GLN A 99 1.35 -4.00 -12.37
C GLN A 99 1.60 -5.06 -13.44
N ASP A 100 1.75 -6.31 -13.03
CA ASP A 100 2.02 -7.45 -13.92
C ASP A 100 0.83 -7.73 -14.86
N GLN A 101 -0.40 -7.59 -14.39
CA GLN A 101 -1.60 -7.68 -15.22
C GLN A 101 -1.62 -6.60 -16.31
N LEU A 102 -1.47 -5.34 -15.93
CA LEU A 102 -1.47 -4.22 -16.87
C LEU A 102 -0.35 -4.37 -17.92
N PHE A 103 0.86 -4.66 -17.47
CA PHE A 103 2.04 -4.72 -18.33
C PHE A 103 2.05 -5.95 -19.23
N ASN A 104 1.75 -7.14 -18.70
CA ASN A 104 1.88 -8.40 -19.44
C ASN A 104 0.61 -8.83 -20.17
N LYS A 105 -0.56 -8.28 -19.84
CA LYS A 105 -1.84 -8.71 -20.42
C LYS A 105 -2.61 -7.56 -21.06
N ASP A 106 -3.00 -6.53 -20.29
CA ASP A 106 -3.96 -5.55 -20.75
C ASP A 106 -3.37 -4.63 -21.84
N ILE A 107 -2.19 -4.04 -21.60
CA ILE A 107 -1.53 -3.15 -22.59
C ILE A 107 -1.19 -3.91 -23.88
N PRO A 108 -0.55 -5.10 -23.87
CA PRO A 108 -0.29 -5.86 -25.09
C PRO A 108 -1.56 -6.25 -25.85
N ALA A 109 -2.62 -6.67 -25.15
CA ALA A 109 -3.89 -7.05 -25.77
C ALA A 109 -4.55 -5.85 -26.49
N LEU A 110 -4.58 -4.70 -25.83
CA LEU A 110 -5.15 -3.47 -26.40
C LEU A 110 -4.28 -2.92 -27.54
N SER A 111 -2.96 -2.91 -27.39
CA SER A 111 -2.03 -2.48 -28.44
C SER A 111 -2.22 -3.32 -29.70
N ALA A 112 -2.32 -4.65 -29.55
CA ALA A 112 -2.59 -5.55 -30.66
C ALA A 112 -3.98 -5.31 -31.27
N ALA A 113 -5.02 -5.09 -30.44
CA ALA A 113 -6.39 -4.84 -30.91
C ALA A 113 -6.47 -3.52 -31.69
N LEU A 114 -5.88 -2.45 -31.20
CA LEU A 114 -5.86 -1.14 -31.84
C LEU A 114 -4.86 -1.06 -32.99
N GLY A 115 -3.92 -1.98 -33.11
CA GLY A 115 -2.88 -1.97 -34.15
C GLY A 115 -1.77 -0.93 -33.89
N VAL A 116 -1.55 -0.57 -32.62
CA VAL A 116 -0.50 0.35 -32.18
C VAL A 116 0.70 -0.40 -31.63
N ASN A 117 1.89 0.19 -31.76
CA ASN A 117 3.10 -0.32 -31.13
C ASN A 117 3.73 0.80 -30.32
N VAL A 118 3.48 0.78 -29.02
CA VAL A 118 3.94 1.81 -28.07
C VAL A 118 5.04 1.24 -27.19
N PRO A 119 6.17 1.95 -27.02
CA PRO A 119 7.17 1.57 -26.03
C PRO A 119 6.56 1.55 -24.63
N THR A 120 6.66 0.42 -23.94
CA THR A 120 6.11 0.23 -22.62
C THR A 120 7.15 -0.27 -21.64
N ALA A 121 7.06 0.16 -20.39
CA ALA A 121 7.90 -0.32 -19.30
C ALA A 121 7.07 -0.56 -18.02
N VAL A 122 7.52 -1.53 -17.24
CA VAL A 122 7.16 -1.63 -15.82
C VAL A 122 8.40 -1.29 -14.99
N LEU A 123 8.23 -0.45 -13.98
CA LEU A 123 9.31 -0.13 -13.05
C LEU A 123 8.89 -0.57 -11.65
N LYS A 124 9.70 -1.43 -11.05
CA LYS A 124 9.51 -1.96 -9.69
C LYS A 124 10.57 -1.38 -8.74
N GLY A 125 10.36 -1.51 -7.45
CA GLY A 125 11.35 -1.13 -6.44
C GLY A 125 12.64 -1.98 -6.58
N ARG A 126 13.77 -1.44 -6.13
CA ARG A 126 15.12 -2.07 -6.26
C ARG A 126 15.17 -3.51 -5.76
N SER A 127 14.51 -3.79 -4.63
CA SER A 127 14.42 -5.15 -4.04
C SER A 127 13.73 -6.19 -4.91
N ASN A 128 13.17 -5.81 -6.06
CA ASN A 128 12.60 -6.74 -7.02
C ASN A 128 13.60 -7.16 -8.13
N TYR A 129 14.78 -6.57 -8.17
CA TYR A 129 15.81 -6.88 -9.17
C TYR A 129 17.03 -7.49 -8.51
N VAL A 130 17.62 -8.49 -9.15
CA VAL A 130 18.92 -9.01 -8.73
C VAL A 130 19.95 -7.89 -8.85
N CYS A 131 20.77 -7.72 -7.82
CA CYS A 131 21.90 -6.81 -7.83
C CYS A 131 23.19 -7.60 -8.14
N PRO A 132 23.84 -7.38 -9.30
CA PRO A 132 25.05 -8.11 -9.66
C PRO A 132 26.16 -7.98 -8.61
N TYR A 133 26.36 -6.80 -8.05
CA TYR A 133 27.32 -6.53 -6.99
C TYR A 133 27.04 -7.37 -5.74
N ARG A 134 25.82 -7.33 -5.22
CA ARG A 134 25.46 -8.09 -4.01
C ARG A 134 25.44 -9.59 -4.23
N LEU A 135 25.11 -10.03 -5.43
CA LEU A 135 25.17 -11.44 -5.81
C LEU A 135 26.61 -11.97 -5.75
N GLU A 136 27.57 -11.23 -6.32
CA GLU A 136 28.99 -11.58 -6.29
C GLU A 136 29.55 -11.54 -4.86
N ARG A 137 29.19 -10.52 -4.10
CA ARG A 137 29.54 -10.38 -2.69
C ARG A 137 29.02 -11.56 -1.86
N THR A 138 27.73 -11.92 -2.00
CA THR A 138 27.13 -13.04 -1.27
C THR A 138 27.81 -14.37 -1.60
N GLU A 139 28.19 -14.55 -2.86
CA GLU A 139 28.95 -15.74 -3.29
C GLU A 139 30.34 -15.81 -2.66
N SER A 140 31.06 -14.68 -2.60
CA SER A 140 32.41 -14.60 -2.05
C SER A 140 32.46 -14.74 -0.53
N GLU A 141 31.51 -14.15 0.19
CA GLU A 141 31.41 -14.21 1.65
C GLU A 141 30.96 -15.58 2.16
N GLY A 142 30.13 -16.29 1.37
CA GLY A 142 29.67 -17.65 1.68
C GLY A 142 28.79 -17.78 2.93
N LEU A 143 28.31 -16.65 3.50
CA LEU A 143 27.45 -16.61 4.68
C LEU A 143 25.99 -16.75 4.26
N LEU A 144 25.55 -18.00 4.13
CA LEU A 144 24.20 -18.31 3.65
C LEU A 144 23.27 -18.76 4.79
N PRO A 145 21.98 -18.35 4.79
CA PRO A 145 21.03 -18.61 5.88
C PRO A 145 20.74 -20.10 6.10
N GLU A 146 20.66 -20.88 5.03
CA GLU A 146 20.20 -22.27 5.05
C GLU A 146 21.10 -23.19 4.19
N ARG A 147 21.04 -24.51 4.43
CA ARG A 147 21.81 -25.50 3.65
C ARG A 147 21.43 -25.53 2.16
N ASP A 148 20.16 -25.28 1.83
CA ASP A 148 19.66 -25.27 0.45
C ASP A 148 19.98 -23.94 -0.29
N SER A 149 20.41 -22.93 0.42
CA SER A 149 20.72 -21.60 -0.11
C SER A 149 21.81 -21.61 -1.20
N TYR A 150 22.77 -22.55 -1.14
CA TYR A 150 23.78 -22.69 -2.19
C TYR A 150 23.20 -23.10 -3.54
N ARG A 151 22.19 -23.97 -3.55
CA ARG A 151 21.51 -24.39 -4.77
C ARG A 151 20.73 -23.21 -5.37
N LYS A 152 19.94 -22.55 -4.53
CA LYS A 152 19.13 -21.38 -4.91
C LYS A 152 20.03 -20.23 -5.40
N LEU A 153 21.15 -19.95 -4.74
CA LEU A 153 22.11 -18.91 -5.15
C LEU A 153 22.67 -19.20 -6.56
N ARG A 154 22.99 -20.47 -6.87
CA ARG A 154 23.41 -20.85 -8.22
C ARG A 154 22.32 -20.67 -9.26
N GLU A 155 21.05 -20.92 -8.92
CA GLU A 155 19.92 -20.67 -9.79
C GLU A 155 19.76 -19.18 -10.06
N ILE A 156 19.81 -18.34 -9.01
CA ILE A 156 19.78 -16.87 -9.15
C ILE A 156 20.94 -16.36 -10.03
N LYS A 157 22.14 -16.90 -9.85
CA LYS A 157 23.31 -16.52 -10.66
C LYS A 157 23.14 -16.88 -12.15
N ARG A 158 22.62 -18.09 -12.44
CA ARG A 158 22.30 -18.49 -13.81
C ARG A 158 21.22 -17.60 -14.42
N PHE A 159 20.17 -17.30 -13.66
CA PHE A 159 19.12 -16.41 -14.07
C PHE A 159 19.66 -15.02 -14.37
N ALA A 160 20.45 -14.41 -13.48
CA ALA A 160 21.04 -13.09 -13.68
C ALA A 160 21.94 -13.02 -14.94
N ALA A 161 22.62 -14.13 -15.29
CA ALA A 161 23.49 -14.17 -16.48
C ALA A 161 22.73 -14.19 -17.80
N ILE A 162 21.45 -14.62 -17.83
CA ILE A 162 20.64 -14.74 -19.06
C ILE A 162 19.43 -13.83 -19.10
N SER A 163 19.00 -13.30 -17.95
CA SER A 163 17.84 -12.43 -17.87
C SER A 163 18.12 -11.05 -18.48
N ALA A 164 17.18 -10.54 -19.27
CA ALA A 164 17.22 -9.18 -19.77
C ALA A 164 16.74 -8.14 -18.74
N THR A 165 16.02 -8.55 -17.71
CA THR A 165 15.35 -7.68 -16.73
C THR A 165 15.94 -7.78 -15.34
N GLY A 166 16.43 -8.98 -14.96
CA GLY A 166 16.82 -9.31 -13.60
C GLY A 166 15.68 -9.29 -12.57
N ASP A 167 14.42 -9.27 -13.03
CA ASP A 167 13.24 -9.27 -12.14
C ASP A 167 13.07 -10.65 -11.50
N ARG A 168 13.13 -10.70 -10.16
CA ARG A 168 13.00 -11.94 -9.39
C ARG A 168 11.68 -12.69 -9.63
N ALA A 169 10.63 -12.00 -10.04
CA ALA A 169 9.35 -12.63 -10.39
C ALA A 169 9.44 -13.56 -11.60
N GLU A 170 10.48 -13.41 -12.44
CA GLU A 170 10.77 -14.32 -13.57
C GLU A 170 11.46 -15.63 -13.12
N LEU A 171 11.81 -15.77 -11.84
CA LEU A 171 12.44 -16.97 -11.25
C LEU A 171 11.53 -17.63 -10.19
N PRO A 172 10.40 -18.24 -10.57
CA PRO A 172 9.42 -18.81 -9.62
C PRO A 172 9.93 -20.02 -8.82
N THR A 173 11.09 -20.58 -9.18
CA THR A 173 11.72 -21.68 -8.45
C THR A 173 12.31 -21.26 -7.11
N VAL A 174 12.52 -19.95 -6.89
CA VAL A 174 12.94 -19.37 -5.60
C VAL A 174 11.76 -18.56 -5.06
N PRO A 175 11.13 -18.98 -3.93
CA PRO A 175 9.98 -18.28 -3.36
C PRO A 175 10.22 -16.78 -3.13
N GLU A 176 9.16 -15.96 -3.22
CA GLU A 176 9.30 -14.50 -3.03
C GLU A 176 9.76 -14.09 -1.63
N ASP A 177 9.46 -14.90 -0.63
CA ASP A 177 9.82 -14.72 0.79
C ASP A 177 11.13 -15.43 1.18
N ASP A 178 11.88 -15.97 0.21
CA ASP A 178 13.14 -16.64 0.48
C ASP A 178 14.17 -15.69 1.11
N PRO A 179 14.83 -16.09 2.22
CA PRO A 179 15.80 -15.25 2.91
C PRO A 179 17.07 -14.92 2.11
N LEU A 180 17.27 -15.50 0.94
CA LEU A 180 18.33 -15.13 0.01
C LEU A 180 18.08 -13.81 -0.70
N TRP A 181 16.82 -13.44 -0.98
CA TRP A 181 16.54 -12.23 -1.76
C TRP A 181 17.12 -10.95 -1.15
N PRO A 182 17.01 -10.68 0.16
CA PRO A 182 17.67 -9.52 0.77
C PRO A 182 19.19 -9.48 0.60
N LEU A 183 19.84 -10.63 0.45
CA LEU A 183 21.30 -10.72 0.28
C LEU A 183 21.75 -10.42 -1.18
N VAL A 184 20.90 -10.73 -2.17
CA VAL A 184 21.24 -10.62 -3.60
C VAL A 184 20.47 -9.52 -4.34
N THR A 185 19.67 -8.73 -3.64
CA THR A 185 18.98 -7.54 -4.15
C THR A 185 19.52 -6.30 -3.43
N SER A 186 19.16 -5.11 -3.89
CA SER A 186 19.55 -3.87 -3.23
C SER A 186 18.35 -3.10 -2.72
N THR A 187 18.59 -2.29 -1.72
CA THR A 187 17.67 -1.26 -1.21
C THR A 187 18.25 0.12 -1.49
N ARG A 188 17.58 1.20 -1.05
CA ARG A 188 18.14 2.56 -1.14
C ARG A 188 19.41 2.66 -0.28
N GLU A 189 19.37 2.05 0.89
CA GLU A 189 20.34 2.16 1.96
C GLU A 189 21.65 1.45 1.65
N ASN A 190 21.62 0.36 0.86
CA ASN A 190 22.77 -0.48 0.58
C ASN A 190 23.24 -0.47 -0.89
N CYS A 191 22.71 0.46 -1.70
CA CYS A 191 23.12 0.61 -3.11
C CYS A 191 24.26 1.63 -3.23
N LEU A 192 25.42 1.22 -3.70
CA LEU A 192 26.61 2.07 -3.87
C LEU A 192 26.43 3.23 -4.87
N GLY A 193 25.39 3.18 -5.72
CA GLY A 193 25.14 4.22 -6.70
C GLY A 193 26.13 4.21 -7.89
N LYS A 194 26.06 5.26 -8.73
CA LYS A 194 26.81 5.34 -9.99
C LYS A 194 28.31 5.45 -9.79
N GLU A 195 28.75 6.19 -8.77
CA GLU A 195 30.16 6.59 -8.64
C GLU A 195 31.02 5.49 -8.01
N ARG A 196 30.41 4.65 -7.15
CA ARG A 196 31.11 3.63 -6.38
C ARG A 196 30.89 2.19 -6.87
N CYS A 197 29.82 1.93 -7.65
CA CYS A 197 29.45 0.57 -8.04
C CYS A 197 30.16 0.14 -9.33
N GLU A 198 31.08 -0.82 -9.27
CA GLU A 198 31.76 -1.41 -10.41
C GLU A 198 30.82 -2.16 -11.37
N HIS A 199 29.67 -2.62 -10.89
CA HIS A 199 28.64 -3.27 -11.69
C HIS A 199 27.60 -2.30 -12.27
N TRP A 200 27.83 -0.98 -12.22
CA TRP A 200 26.85 0.02 -12.66
C TRP A 200 26.38 -0.19 -14.11
N GLU A 201 27.28 -0.55 -15.02
CA GLU A 201 26.93 -0.76 -16.44
C GLU A 201 26.00 -1.98 -16.64
N ASN A 202 26.09 -2.99 -15.76
CA ASN A 202 25.28 -4.21 -15.79
C ASN A 202 24.13 -4.18 -14.79
N CYS A 203 23.80 -3.00 -14.21
CA CYS A 203 22.79 -2.86 -13.19
C CYS A 203 21.38 -2.95 -13.77
N PHE A 204 20.62 -3.96 -13.36
CA PHE A 204 19.23 -4.16 -13.80
C PHE A 204 18.30 -3.02 -13.39
N VAL A 205 18.49 -2.45 -12.19
CA VAL A 205 17.71 -1.29 -11.71
C VAL A 205 17.95 -0.08 -12.62
N ARG A 206 19.20 0.19 -12.99
CA ARG A 206 19.54 1.25 -13.94
C ARG A 206 18.89 1.01 -15.30
N ALA A 207 19.05 -0.20 -15.85
CA ALA A 207 18.46 -0.57 -17.14
C ALA A 207 16.93 -0.41 -17.14
N ALA A 208 16.25 -0.83 -16.06
CA ALA A 208 14.81 -0.66 -15.91
C ALA A 208 14.39 0.82 -15.86
N ARG A 209 15.15 1.68 -15.16
CA ARG A 209 14.90 3.13 -15.12
C ARG A 209 15.12 3.81 -16.48
N GLU A 210 16.21 3.50 -17.14
CA GLU A 210 16.48 4.04 -18.49
C GLU A 210 15.41 3.61 -19.48
N LYS A 211 14.91 2.36 -19.39
CA LYS A 211 13.79 1.88 -20.20
C LYS A 211 12.52 2.66 -19.88
N ALA A 212 12.21 2.87 -18.59
CA ALA A 212 11.04 3.64 -18.16
C ALA A 212 11.07 5.08 -18.71
N LEU A 213 12.19 5.77 -18.57
CA LEU A 213 12.34 7.15 -19.08
C LEU A 213 12.18 7.28 -20.61
N LYS A 214 12.46 6.21 -21.35
CA LYS A 214 12.33 6.17 -22.82
C LYS A 214 10.99 5.60 -23.30
N SER A 215 10.13 5.17 -22.39
CA SER A 215 8.86 4.54 -22.72
C SER A 215 7.72 5.55 -22.77
N GLN A 216 6.75 5.30 -23.64
CA GLN A 216 5.54 6.12 -23.73
C GLN A 216 4.53 5.76 -22.62
N ILE A 217 4.45 4.49 -22.24
CA ILE A 217 3.61 4.04 -21.13
C ILE A 217 4.49 3.40 -20.07
N VAL A 218 4.40 3.90 -18.83
CA VAL A 218 5.15 3.36 -17.68
C VAL A 218 4.18 2.94 -16.59
N VAL A 219 4.30 1.70 -16.15
CA VAL A 219 3.51 1.16 -15.03
C VAL A 219 4.38 1.07 -13.79
N VAL A 220 3.91 1.66 -12.69
CA VAL A 220 4.60 1.68 -11.39
C VAL A 220 3.64 1.38 -10.24
N ASN A 221 4.16 1.18 -9.03
CA ASN A 221 3.33 1.19 -7.83
C ASN A 221 3.29 2.59 -7.18
N HIS A 222 2.31 2.82 -6.29
CA HIS A 222 2.12 4.11 -5.64
C HIS A 222 3.35 4.58 -4.85
N HIS A 223 4.05 3.69 -4.15
CA HIS A 223 5.28 4.05 -3.42
C HIS A 223 6.38 4.59 -4.34
N LEU A 224 6.62 3.92 -5.46
CA LEU A 224 7.64 4.34 -6.41
C LEU A 224 7.24 5.62 -7.15
N PHE A 225 5.95 5.77 -7.44
CA PHE A 225 5.38 6.97 -8.00
C PHE A 225 5.59 8.18 -7.09
N LEU A 226 5.21 8.08 -5.82
CA LEU A 226 5.42 9.12 -4.81
C LEU A 226 6.91 9.43 -4.61
N SER A 227 7.77 8.39 -4.61
CA SER A 227 9.23 8.58 -4.55
C SER A 227 9.76 9.39 -5.73
N SER A 228 9.23 9.18 -6.95
CA SER A 228 9.62 9.94 -8.13
C SER A 228 9.18 11.40 -8.02
N LEU A 229 7.96 11.67 -7.53
CA LEU A 229 7.47 13.03 -7.32
C LEU A 229 8.27 13.78 -6.26
N ALA A 230 8.59 13.12 -5.14
CA ALA A 230 9.38 13.72 -4.07
C ALA A 230 10.80 14.08 -4.54
N LEU A 231 11.47 13.18 -5.27
CA LEU A 231 12.80 13.45 -5.84
C LEU A 231 12.80 14.64 -6.81
N LYS A 232 11.78 14.75 -7.68
CA LYS A 232 11.64 15.90 -8.58
C LYS A 232 11.48 17.22 -7.83
N ARG A 233 10.73 17.20 -6.73
CA ARG A 233 10.51 18.36 -5.86
C ARG A 233 11.82 18.78 -5.14
N GLU A 234 12.52 17.86 -4.51
CA GLU A 234 13.79 18.11 -3.81
C GLU A 234 14.84 18.72 -4.73
N ALA A 235 14.90 18.25 -5.97
CA ALA A 235 15.82 18.75 -6.97
C ALA A 235 15.35 20.04 -7.69
N ASN A 236 14.24 20.68 -7.27
CA ASN A 236 13.63 21.82 -7.95
C ASN A 236 13.47 21.63 -9.47
N GLY A 237 13.17 20.40 -9.91
CA GLY A 237 13.06 20.04 -11.31
C GLY A 237 14.38 19.95 -12.09
N GLN A 238 15.53 20.07 -11.41
CA GLN A 238 16.85 20.01 -12.06
C GLN A 238 17.36 18.57 -12.28
N ILE A 239 16.72 17.58 -11.66
CA ILE A 239 17.06 16.17 -11.86
C ILE A 239 15.88 15.50 -12.56
N ASP A 240 16.18 14.77 -13.64
CA ASP A 240 15.22 13.85 -14.23
C ASP A 240 14.81 12.84 -13.18
N GLY A 241 13.52 12.81 -12.85
CA GLY A 241 12.96 11.85 -11.89
C GLY A 241 13.18 10.41 -12.35
N MET A 242 12.68 9.45 -11.58
CA MET A 242 12.69 8.05 -11.99
C MET A 242 11.70 7.75 -13.12
N LEU A 243 10.76 8.66 -13.39
CA LEU A 243 9.69 8.56 -14.37
C LEU A 243 9.72 9.75 -15.33
N PRO A 244 9.28 9.54 -16.58
CA PRO A 244 9.16 10.62 -17.56
C PRO A 244 8.13 11.67 -17.10
N ALA A 245 8.21 12.88 -17.64
CA ALA A 245 7.12 13.85 -17.53
C ALA A 245 5.90 13.29 -18.24
N ALA A 246 4.76 13.25 -17.54
CA ALA A 246 3.55 12.61 -18.05
C ALA A 246 2.53 13.63 -18.54
N ASP A 247 2.00 13.39 -19.75
CA ASP A 247 0.82 14.11 -20.24
C ASP A 247 -0.47 13.61 -19.56
N LEU A 248 -0.46 12.33 -19.18
CA LEU A 248 -1.52 11.66 -18.43
C LEU A 248 -0.93 10.84 -17.28
N THR A 249 -1.39 11.13 -16.07
CA THR A 249 -1.14 10.31 -14.89
C THR A 249 -2.43 9.59 -14.47
N VAL A 250 -2.38 8.26 -14.41
CA VAL A 250 -3.48 7.42 -13.93
C VAL A 250 -3.11 6.85 -12.57
N ILE A 251 -3.94 7.10 -11.57
CA ILE A 251 -3.85 6.49 -10.25
C ILE A 251 -4.94 5.42 -10.16
N ASP A 252 -4.55 4.16 -10.38
CA ASP A 252 -5.47 3.02 -10.33
C ASP A 252 -5.52 2.43 -8.91
N GLU A 253 -6.70 1.99 -8.46
CA GLU A 253 -7.01 1.70 -7.06
C GLU A 253 -6.68 2.88 -6.12
N ALA A 254 -7.07 4.07 -6.57
CA ALA A 254 -6.74 5.36 -5.95
C ALA A 254 -7.16 5.49 -4.48
N HIS A 255 -8.15 4.69 -4.03
CA HIS A 255 -8.57 4.65 -2.63
C HIS A 255 -7.43 4.28 -1.66
N GLN A 256 -6.36 3.63 -2.13
CA GLN A 256 -5.20 3.29 -1.31
C GLN A 256 -4.16 4.43 -1.22
N LEU A 257 -4.22 5.40 -2.13
CA LEU A 257 -3.23 6.47 -2.19
C LEU A 257 -3.10 7.26 -0.89
N PRO A 258 -4.18 7.66 -0.19
CA PRO A 258 -4.07 8.42 1.06
C PRO A 258 -3.30 7.68 2.15
N GLY A 259 -3.57 6.41 2.34
CA GLY A 259 -2.86 5.57 3.31
C GLY A 259 -1.38 5.43 2.96
N ILE A 260 -1.08 5.07 1.71
CA ILE A 260 0.28 4.91 1.20
C ILE A 260 1.06 6.23 1.26
N ALA A 261 0.43 7.37 0.92
CA ALA A 261 1.06 8.67 1.00
C ALA A 261 1.37 9.07 2.45
N THR A 262 0.47 8.78 3.38
CA THR A 262 0.68 9.01 4.81
C THR A 262 1.92 8.26 5.32
N ASP A 263 2.06 6.99 4.96
CA ASP A 263 3.24 6.19 5.33
C ASP A 263 4.50 6.68 4.62
N PHE A 264 4.39 7.08 3.36
CA PHE A 264 5.51 7.54 2.54
C PHE A 264 6.10 8.87 3.02
N PHE A 265 5.27 9.84 3.40
CA PHE A 265 5.72 11.14 3.92
C PHE A 265 6.06 11.10 5.42
N GLY A 266 5.77 10.00 6.08
CA GLY A 266 6.20 9.73 7.44
C GLY A 266 7.68 9.33 7.51
N THR A 267 8.27 9.53 8.69
CA THR A 267 9.60 8.99 8.99
C THR A 267 9.50 7.94 10.09
N THR A 268 10.34 6.93 10.00
CA THR A 268 10.33 5.84 10.96
C THR A 268 11.72 5.26 11.14
N PHE A 269 12.03 4.84 12.36
CA PHE A 269 13.16 3.95 12.63
C PHE A 269 12.74 2.87 13.65
N THR A 270 13.51 1.78 13.71
CA THR A 270 13.22 0.67 14.62
C THR A 270 14.50 0.27 15.38
N THR A 271 14.34 -0.24 16.60
CA THR A 271 15.48 -0.82 17.33
C THR A 271 16.13 -1.97 16.58
N TRP A 272 15.34 -2.78 15.86
CA TRP A 272 15.84 -3.85 14.99
C TRP A 272 16.72 -3.33 13.84
N GLN A 273 16.34 -2.19 13.25
CA GLN A 273 17.12 -1.54 12.18
C GLN A 273 18.51 -1.13 12.69
N LEU A 274 18.61 -0.59 13.93
CA LEU A 274 19.89 -0.24 14.55
C LEU A 274 20.75 -1.48 14.78
N GLU A 275 20.15 -2.57 15.26
CA GLU A 275 20.83 -3.85 15.42
C GLU A 275 21.35 -4.39 14.08
N SER A 276 20.55 -4.29 13.00
CA SER A 276 20.94 -4.69 11.64
C SER A 276 22.13 -3.87 11.11
N ILE A 277 22.10 -2.55 11.31
CA ILE A 277 23.20 -1.66 10.93
C ILE A 277 24.47 -2.05 11.70
N ALA A 278 24.35 -2.34 12.99
CA ALA A 278 25.50 -2.74 13.82
C ALA A 278 26.06 -4.11 13.41
N ASP A 279 25.21 -5.05 13.01
CA ASP A 279 25.64 -6.36 12.49
C ASP A 279 26.39 -6.22 11.17
N GLU A 280 25.90 -5.38 10.24
CA GLU A 280 26.55 -5.13 8.95
C GLU A 280 27.86 -4.34 9.14
N ALA A 281 27.88 -3.31 10.00
CA ALA A 281 29.06 -2.55 10.33
C ALA A 281 30.16 -3.45 10.93
N ARG A 282 29.80 -4.39 11.81
CA ARG A 282 30.72 -5.39 12.34
C ARG A 282 31.28 -6.29 11.23
N ALA A 283 30.45 -6.78 10.33
CA ALA A 283 30.90 -7.65 9.24
C ALA A 283 31.87 -6.92 8.30
N LEU A 284 31.53 -5.71 7.87
CA LEU A 284 32.35 -4.87 7.00
C LEU A 284 33.62 -4.41 7.70
N GLY A 285 33.50 -3.95 8.95
CA GLY A 285 34.65 -3.48 9.76
C GLY A 285 35.69 -4.59 9.99
N ARG A 286 35.25 -5.81 10.30
CA ARG A 286 36.17 -6.97 10.41
C ARG A 286 36.78 -7.36 9.08
N GLY A 287 36.08 -7.24 7.98
CA GLY A 287 36.58 -7.56 6.64
C GLY A 287 37.61 -6.55 6.12
N HIS A 288 37.35 -5.26 6.31
CA HIS A 288 38.08 -4.19 5.64
C HIS A 288 38.83 -3.23 6.58
N ALA A 289 38.47 -3.17 7.87
CA ALA A 289 38.98 -2.22 8.86
C ALA A 289 39.15 -2.86 10.24
N ASN A 290 39.70 -4.08 10.32
CA ASN A 290 39.79 -4.85 11.54
C ASN A 290 40.67 -4.20 12.64
N ASP A 291 41.60 -3.39 12.22
CA ASP A 291 42.51 -2.59 13.10
C ASP A 291 41.91 -1.23 13.51
N GLY A 292 40.79 -0.85 12.92
CA GLY A 292 40.21 0.50 13.05
C GLY A 292 39.35 0.72 14.29
N ALA A 293 38.74 -0.34 14.82
CA ALA A 293 37.87 -0.28 16.01
C ALA A 293 37.58 -1.68 16.57
N ASP A 294 37.10 -1.74 17.81
CA ASP A 294 36.50 -2.96 18.36
C ASP A 294 35.06 -3.10 17.89
N TRP A 295 34.91 -3.63 16.69
CA TRP A 295 33.59 -3.79 16.02
C TRP A 295 32.65 -4.71 16.80
N ASP A 296 33.16 -5.70 17.52
CA ASP A 296 32.34 -6.58 18.36
C ASP A 296 31.78 -5.85 19.58
N ALA A 297 32.60 -5.04 20.24
CA ALA A 297 32.16 -4.24 21.38
C ALA A 297 31.12 -3.19 20.97
N LEU A 298 31.32 -2.51 19.82
CA LEU A 298 30.37 -1.53 19.28
C LEU A 298 29.01 -2.17 18.94
N ARG A 299 29.01 -3.29 18.23
CA ARG A 299 27.81 -4.07 17.94
C ARG A 299 27.11 -4.46 19.24
N HIS A 300 27.81 -5.02 20.20
CA HIS A 300 27.23 -5.47 21.47
C HIS A 300 26.61 -4.30 22.24
N ALA A 301 27.23 -3.13 22.25
CA ALA A 301 26.70 -1.94 22.90
C ALA A 301 25.35 -1.52 22.28
N VAL A 302 25.25 -1.45 20.94
CA VAL A 302 24.00 -1.12 20.26
C VAL A 302 22.91 -2.14 20.56
N GLN A 303 23.20 -3.43 20.46
CA GLN A 303 22.23 -4.49 20.73
C GLN A 303 21.75 -4.49 22.19
N THR A 304 22.66 -4.28 23.16
CA THR A 304 22.28 -4.25 24.56
C THR A 304 21.38 -3.06 24.86
N THR A 305 21.76 -1.87 24.43
CA THR A 305 20.97 -0.65 24.66
C THR A 305 19.61 -0.67 23.94
N ALA A 306 19.53 -1.25 22.74
CA ALA A 306 18.27 -1.45 22.04
C ALA A 306 17.33 -2.39 22.80
N ARG A 307 17.86 -3.49 23.35
CA ARG A 307 17.07 -4.42 24.19
C ARG A 307 16.65 -3.78 25.51
N ASP A 308 17.53 -3.03 26.16
CA ASP A 308 17.21 -2.32 27.41
C ASP A 308 16.05 -1.34 27.19
N LEU A 309 16.00 -0.64 26.04
CA LEU A 309 14.90 0.23 25.69
C LEU A 309 13.57 -0.56 25.49
N VAL A 310 13.61 -1.72 24.84
CA VAL A 310 12.45 -2.60 24.72
C VAL A 310 11.95 -3.08 26.09
N ILE A 311 12.87 -3.44 27.00
CA ILE A 311 12.54 -3.86 28.36
C ILE A 311 11.93 -2.70 29.15
N ALA A 312 12.50 -1.50 29.07
CA ALA A 312 11.95 -0.31 29.70
C ALA A 312 10.53 0.01 29.22
N ALA A 313 10.30 -0.07 27.90
CA ALA A 313 8.97 0.13 27.32
C ALA A 313 7.93 -0.86 27.90
N ARG A 314 8.29 -2.12 28.04
CA ARG A 314 7.44 -3.11 28.72
C ARG A 314 7.21 -2.79 30.20
N GLY A 315 8.24 -2.28 30.87
CA GLY A 315 8.16 -1.85 32.29
C GLY A 315 7.11 -0.76 32.54
N ILE A 316 6.83 0.06 31.53
CA ILE A 316 5.78 1.10 31.59
C ILE A 316 4.45 0.66 30.93
N GLY A 317 4.32 -0.62 30.55
CA GLY A 317 3.07 -1.20 30.08
C GLY A 317 2.86 -1.14 28.57
N ILE A 318 3.90 -0.90 27.75
CA ILE A 318 3.83 -0.98 26.27
C ILE A 318 3.99 -2.45 25.85
N GLU A 319 2.92 -3.08 25.43
CA GLU A 319 2.90 -4.50 25.08
C GLU A 319 3.03 -4.75 23.58
N PRO A 320 3.49 -5.94 23.16
CA PRO A 320 3.53 -6.29 21.74
C PRO A 320 2.16 -6.19 21.07
N GLY A 321 2.10 -5.42 19.98
CA GLY A 321 0.87 -5.12 19.26
C GLY A 321 0.31 -3.72 19.53
N ASP A 322 0.79 -3.05 20.58
CA ASP A 322 0.36 -1.69 20.90
C ASP A 322 0.83 -0.68 19.86
N ARG A 323 -0.01 0.35 19.69
CA ARG A 323 0.24 1.55 18.89
C ARG A 323 -0.20 2.76 19.71
N LEU A 324 0.75 3.50 20.26
CA LEU A 324 0.48 4.55 21.25
C LEU A 324 1.07 5.89 20.80
N ALA A 325 0.26 6.94 20.80
CA ALA A 325 0.77 8.30 20.63
C ALA A 325 1.66 8.65 21.83
N VAL A 326 2.82 9.26 21.57
CA VAL A 326 3.78 9.57 22.65
C VAL A 326 3.13 10.37 23.78
N LYS A 327 2.28 11.36 23.43
CA LYS A 327 1.55 12.18 24.40
C LYS A 327 0.55 11.43 25.31
N THR A 328 0.25 10.17 25.00
CA THR A 328 -0.70 9.33 25.76
C THR A 328 -0.01 8.23 26.58
N ILE A 329 1.31 8.11 26.48
CA ILE A 329 2.08 7.11 27.20
C ILE A 329 2.31 7.62 28.61
N GLU A 330 1.70 6.97 29.59
CA GLU A 330 2.00 7.21 31.01
C GLU A 330 3.44 6.78 31.32
N ARG A 331 4.11 7.51 32.20
CA ARG A 331 5.51 7.25 32.62
C ARG A 331 6.50 7.28 31.45
N PHE A 332 6.22 8.07 30.43
CA PHE A 332 7.05 8.18 29.22
C PHE A 332 8.48 8.63 29.55
N GLU A 333 8.66 9.42 30.61
CA GLU A 333 9.95 9.90 31.11
C GLU A 333 10.94 8.75 31.41
N GLU A 334 10.45 7.56 31.76
CA GLU A 334 11.29 6.38 32.03
C GLU A 334 11.97 5.83 30.77
N LEU A 335 11.52 6.20 29.57
CA LEU A 335 12.16 5.83 28.31
C LEU A 335 13.33 6.75 27.95
N THR A 336 13.43 7.93 28.54
CA THR A 336 14.41 8.95 28.14
C THR A 336 15.86 8.49 28.36
N GLU A 337 16.16 7.93 29.52
CA GLU A 337 17.51 7.45 29.82
C GLU A 337 17.91 6.23 28.97
N PRO A 338 17.08 5.17 28.82
CA PRO A 338 17.39 4.06 27.93
C PRO A 338 17.54 4.51 26.47
N PHE A 339 16.71 5.44 26.00
CA PHE A 339 16.79 6.00 24.65
C PHE A 339 18.12 6.77 24.45
N GLY A 340 18.49 7.62 25.40
CA GLY A 340 19.76 8.36 25.36
C GLY A 340 20.99 7.44 25.34
N LYS A 341 20.96 6.31 26.08
CA LYS A 341 22.01 5.30 26.03
C LYS A 341 22.10 4.63 24.67
N MET A 342 20.96 4.32 24.06
CA MET A 342 20.89 3.74 22.73
C MET A 342 21.45 4.71 21.68
N LEU A 343 21.04 5.98 21.72
CA LEU A 343 21.57 7.04 20.86
C LEU A 343 23.09 7.19 21.00
N ALA A 344 23.61 7.22 22.24
CA ALA A 344 25.02 7.33 22.49
C ALA A 344 25.82 6.13 21.93
N ALA A 345 25.31 4.91 22.10
CA ALA A 345 25.95 3.69 21.58
C ALA A 345 25.98 3.69 20.05
N PHE A 346 24.84 4.07 19.41
CA PHE A 346 24.76 4.17 17.96
C PHE A 346 25.67 5.27 17.40
N GLY A 347 25.73 6.43 18.05
CA GLY A 347 26.67 7.51 17.71
C GLY A 347 28.13 7.09 17.83
N GLN A 348 28.50 6.18 18.79
CA GLN A 348 29.85 5.61 18.85
C GLN A 348 30.14 4.73 17.63
N LEU A 349 29.20 3.91 17.21
CA LEU A 349 29.33 3.09 16.00
C LEU A 349 29.55 3.98 14.76
N ILE A 350 28.77 5.04 14.59
CA ILE A 350 28.90 6.00 13.48
C ILE A 350 30.30 6.66 13.51
N ARG A 351 30.78 7.09 14.68
CA ARG A 351 32.14 7.66 14.80
C ARG A 351 33.22 6.67 14.38
N ALA A 352 33.08 5.39 14.74
CA ALA A 352 34.01 4.36 14.31
C ALA A 352 33.99 4.14 12.81
N MET A 353 32.79 4.10 12.19
CA MET A 353 32.65 4.01 10.72
C MET A 353 33.31 5.21 10.04
N ARG A 354 33.02 6.43 10.49
CA ARG A 354 33.61 7.67 9.95
C ARG A 354 35.13 7.70 10.04
N ALA A 355 35.68 7.22 11.16
CA ALA A 355 37.15 7.15 11.36
C ALA A 355 37.83 6.15 10.41
N ASN A 356 37.07 5.23 9.84
CA ASN A 356 37.51 4.21 8.89
C ASN A 356 36.97 4.44 7.46
N LYS A 357 36.57 5.68 7.16
CA LYS A 357 36.13 6.10 5.83
C LYS A 357 37.23 5.79 4.80
N ASP A 358 36.82 5.55 3.56
CA ASP A 358 37.66 5.22 2.41
C ASP A 358 38.38 3.83 2.48
N ARG A 359 38.09 3.01 3.51
CA ARG A 359 38.57 1.62 3.56
C ARG A 359 37.66 0.63 2.79
N SER A 360 36.39 0.96 2.66
CA SER A 360 35.40 0.17 1.92
C SER A 360 34.22 1.03 1.53
N ASP A 361 33.85 1.00 0.24
CA ASP A 361 32.66 1.70 -0.27
C ASP A 361 31.36 1.26 0.42
N ASP A 362 31.27 -0.02 0.80
CA ASP A 362 30.13 -0.53 1.57
C ASP A 362 30.06 0.06 2.98
N LEU A 363 31.22 0.19 3.65
CA LEU A 363 31.29 0.79 4.99
C LEU A 363 30.92 2.28 4.95
N ASP A 364 31.35 2.97 3.90
CA ASP A 364 31.01 4.38 3.68
C ASP A 364 29.53 4.58 3.41
N ALA A 365 28.95 3.77 2.53
CA ALA A 365 27.51 3.79 2.25
C ALA A 365 26.67 3.47 3.49
N LEU A 366 27.08 2.48 4.28
CA LEU A 366 26.43 2.13 5.54
C LEU A 366 26.54 3.27 6.56
N CYS A 367 27.69 3.96 6.62
CA CYS A 367 27.89 5.11 7.48
C CYS A 367 26.97 6.28 7.10
N GLU A 368 26.84 6.58 5.79
CA GLU A 368 25.91 7.60 5.30
C GLU A 368 24.47 7.30 5.71
N TYR A 369 24.03 6.05 5.52
CA TYR A 369 22.69 5.61 5.95
C TYR A 369 22.52 5.67 7.48
N ALA A 370 23.49 5.23 8.25
CA ALA A 370 23.45 5.31 9.72
C ALA A 370 23.31 6.76 10.20
N CYS A 371 23.95 7.72 9.51
CA CYS A 371 23.80 9.15 9.82
C CYS A 371 22.39 9.68 9.56
N GLU A 372 21.69 9.20 8.50
CA GLU A 372 20.28 9.54 8.25
C GLU A 372 19.40 9.06 9.41
N VAL A 373 19.62 7.84 9.89
CA VAL A 373 18.90 7.26 11.04
C VAL A 373 19.19 8.01 12.33
N ASP A 374 20.45 8.36 12.58
CA ASP A 374 20.89 9.15 13.76
C ASP A 374 20.21 10.51 13.82
N LEU A 375 20.06 11.17 12.67
CA LEU A 375 19.32 12.44 12.57
C LEU A 375 17.86 12.29 12.99
N GLU A 376 17.18 11.22 12.59
CA GLU A 376 15.80 10.95 13.03
C GLU A 376 15.76 10.65 14.54
N MET A 377 16.71 9.89 15.07
CA MET A 377 16.80 9.62 16.50
C MET A 377 17.03 10.91 17.30
N ALA A 378 17.82 11.86 16.80
CA ALA A 378 18.06 13.15 17.45
C ALA A 378 16.78 14.00 17.53
N LYS A 379 15.90 13.93 16.54
CA LYS A 379 14.57 14.58 16.62
C LYS A 379 13.72 14.01 17.76
N TRP A 380 13.77 12.68 17.95
CA TRP A 380 13.08 12.00 19.03
C TRP A 380 13.66 12.36 20.40
N GLU A 381 14.99 12.42 20.52
CA GLU A 381 15.64 12.87 21.75
C GLU A 381 15.21 14.31 22.14
N THR A 382 15.14 15.19 21.14
CA THR A 382 14.65 16.57 21.35
C THR A 382 13.18 16.59 21.81
N LEU A 383 12.33 15.72 21.23
CA LEU A 383 10.94 15.56 21.65
C LEU A 383 10.85 15.08 23.10
N PHE A 384 11.64 14.06 23.49
CA PHE A 384 11.69 13.52 24.85
C PHE A 384 12.07 14.59 25.86
N LYS A 385 13.13 15.34 25.59
CA LYS A 385 13.57 16.45 26.46
C LYS A 385 12.49 17.54 26.63
N ARG A 386 11.76 17.86 25.56
CA ARG A 386 10.68 18.86 25.63
C ARG A 386 9.50 18.38 26.46
N LEU A 387 9.07 17.13 26.33
CA LEU A 387 7.97 16.58 27.12
C LEU A 387 8.28 16.58 28.62
N MET A 388 9.52 16.28 29.00
CA MET A 388 9.97 16.36 30.38
C MET A 388 9.95 17.79 30.97
N HIS A 389 10.22 18.81 30.17
CA HIS A 389 10.17 20.20 30.63
C HIS A 389 8.75 20.77 30.76
N LEU A 390 7.78 20.27 29.95
CA LEU A 390 6.39 20.70 30.02
C LEU A 390 5.63 20.17 31.26
N GLU A 391 6.10 19.09 31.89
CA GLU A 391 5.54 18.60 33.16
C GLU A 391 6.02 19.40 34.39
N GLY A 392 7.05 20.23 34.23
CA GLY A 392 7.63 21.09 35.31
C GLY A 392 7.06 22.50 35.39
N GLU A 393 6.37 23.01 34.38
CA GLU A 393 5.86 24.39 34.32
C GLU A 393 4.44 24.44 33.74
N ALA A 394 3.47 24.15 34.57
CA ALA A 394 2.11 24.58 34.34
C ALA A 394 2.00 26.02 34.89
N ASP A 395 2.41 26.98 34.14
CA ASP A 395 1.92 28.39 34.05
C ASP A 395 3.00 29.25 33.37
N ASP A 396 2.54 30.06 32.40
CA ASP A 396 3.30 31.08 31.68
C ASP A 396 4.40 30.58 30.69
N ALA A 397 4.01 30.18 29.52
CA ALA A 397 4.91 30.05 28.38
C ALA A 397 4.56 31.06 27.29
N SER A 398 5.11 32.25 27.39
CA SER A 398 5.41 33.13 26.27
C SER A 398 6.41 32.42 25.29
N GLU A 399 6.30 32.72 24.02
CA GLU A 399 7.05 32.12 22.90
C GLU A 399 8.59 32.25 22.93
N GLU A 400 9.17 32.60 24.06
CA GLU A 400 10.62 32.77 24.28
C GLU A 400 11.18 31.67 25.18
N ALA A 401 11.27 30.41 24.68
CA ALA A 401 12.00 29.36 25.39
C ALA A 401 13.33 29.07 24.70
N ALA A 402 14.32 29.73 25.22
CA ALA A 402 15.67 29.35 25.56
C ALA A 402 16.45 28.50 24.55
N ASP A 403 17.44 29.15 23.96
CA ASP A 403 18.67 28.61 23.46
C ASP A 403 19.38 27.81 24.59
N ILE A 404 19.33 26.48 24.54
CA ILE A 404 20.23 25.65 25.31
C ILE A 404 21.42 25.34 24.40
N PRO A 405 22.65 25.77 24.74
CA PRO A 405 23.84 25.45 23.95
C PRO A 405 24.10 23.95 24.00
N PHE A 406 24.19 23.32 22.86
CA PHE A 406 24.61 21.94 22.69
C PHE A 406 26.15 21.92 22.69
N GLU A 407 26.77 21.62 23.81
CA GLU A 407 28.23 21.36 23.89
C GLU A 407 28.51 19.94 23.36
N GLY A 408 29.10 19.85 22.16
CA GLY A 408 29.69 18.61 21.72
C GLY A 408 29.61 18.21 20.24
N PHE A 409 29.22 19.11 19.34
CA PHE A 409 29.37 18.85 17.89
C PHE A 409 30.25 19.95 17.26
N GLU A 410 31.52 19.64 17.00
CA GLU A 410 32.30 20.43 16.04
C GLU A 410 31.74 20.20 14.64
N GLU A 411 31.27 21.29 14.03
CA GLU A 411 30.85 21.37 12.64
C GLU A 411 32.00 21.00 11.72
N THR A 412 31.82 19.93 10.95
CA THR A 412 32.52 19.80 9.66
C THR A 412 31.46 19.92 8.57
N LEU A 413 31.15 21.17 8.23
CA LEU A 413 30.36 21.53 7.03
C LEU A 413 31.17 21.17 5.80
N VAL A 414 30.59 20.35 4.93
CA VAL A 414 31.03 20.26 3.53
C VAL A 414 30.73 21.58 2.89
N SER A 415 31.77 22.36 2.60
CA SER A 415 31.70 23.62 1.90
C SER A 415 31.38 23.37 0.42
N THR A 416 30.16 23.69 0.00
CA THR A 416 29.95 24.12 -1.40
C THR A 416 30.06 25.63 -1.42
N ASP A 417 31.08 26.14 -2.11
CA ASP A 417 31.31 27.54 -2.33
C ASP A 417 30.08 28.24 -2.95
N SER A 418 29.40 29.06 -2.19
CA SER A 418 28.69 30.24 -2.69
C SER A 418 28.58 31.24 -1.53
N GLN A 419 29.29 32.34 -1.67
CA GLN A 419 29.18 33.53 -0.84
C GLN A 419 27.77 34.13 -0.95
N GLY A 420 27.03 34.14 0.16
CA GLY A 420 25.77 34.84 0.32
C GLY A 420 24.97 34.32 1.50
N ASP A 421 24.81 35.20 2.51
CA ASP A 421 23.91 35.13 3.65
C ASP A 421 24.25 34.19 4.83
N ALA A 422 25.08 34.76 5.74
CA ALA A 422 25.38 34.15 7.04
C ALA A 422 24.18 34.09 8.03
N ASP A 423 23.10 34.83 7.79
CA ASP A 423 21.90 34.87 8.66
C ASP A 423 20.89 33.73 8.36
N ALA A 424 20.96 33.08 7.18
CA ALA A 424 20.09 31.97 6.84
C ALA A 424 20.56 30.63 7.42
N ALA A 425 21.83 30.50 7.75
CA ALA A 425 22.44 29.23 8.22
C ALA A 425 22.05 28.89 9.68
N GLN A 426 21.84 29.89 10.55
CA GLN A 426 21.44 29.63 11.94
C GLN A 426 19.97 29.22 12.10
N GLY A 427 19.10 29.67 11.20
CA GLY A 427 17.68 29.27 11.21
C GLY A 427 17.43 27.87 10.62
N GLY A 428 18.33 27.37 9.76
CA GLY A 428 18.18 26.06 9.09
C GLY A 428 18.51 24.87 9.98
N THR A 429 19.55 24.99 10.82
CA THR A 429 20.02 23.90 11.69
C THR A 429 19.05 23.57 12.82
N GLN A 430 18.43 24.58 13.43
CA GLN A 430 17.41 24.35 14.47
C GLN A 430 16.10 23.77 13.95
N ARG A 431 15.72 24.04 12.71
CA ARG A 431 14.54 23.43 12.08
C ARG A 431 14.74 21.94 11.75
N ALA A 432 15.96 21.50 11.49
CA ALA A 432 16.26 20.11 11.13
C ALA A 432 16.03 19.11 12.28
N PHE A 433 16.12 19.56 13.54
CA PHE A 433 15.95 18.71 14.73
C PHE A 433 14.52 18.72 15.32
N ARG A 434 13.55 19.29 14.64
CA ARG A 434 12.15 19.32 15.10
C ARG A 434 11.24 18.61 14.11
N PHE A 435 10.26 17.88 14.63
CA PHE A 435 9.20 17.34 13.81
C PHE A 435 8.29 18.47 13.28
N GLN A 436 7.64 18.23 12.15
CA GLN A 436 6.65 19.14 11.61
C GLN A 436 5.51 19.36 12.62
N LYS A 437 4.96 20.57 12.68
CA LYS A 437 3.91 20.94 13.63
C LYS A 437 2.63 20.10 13.44
N ASP A 438 2.34 19.70 12.21
CA ASP A 438 1.15 18.93 11.83
C ASP A 438 1.49 17.43 11.63
N ALA A 439 2.23 16.85 12.57
CA ALA A 439 2.56 15.42 12.57
C ALA A 439 2.30 14.79 13.95
N VAL A 440 1.96 13.51 13.97
CA VAL A 440 1.80 12.74 15.19
C VAL A 440 3.00 11.80 15.37
N GLN A 441 3.58 11.81 16.57
CA GLN A 441 4.64 10.90 16.97
C GLN A 441 4.02 9.77 17.81
N TRP A 442 4.32 8.54 17.41
CA TRP A 442 3.77 7.35 18.07
C TRP A 442 4.73 6.18 18.03
N ILE A 443 4.59 5.28 18.98
CA ILE A 443 5.41 4.09 19.13
C ILE A 443 4.54 2.87 18.88
N SER A 444 5.06 1.92 18.08
CA SER A 444 4.50 0.57 17.99
C SER A 444 5.49 -0.45 18.52
N ALA A 445 4.95 -1.44 19.24
CA ALA A 445 5.74 -2.49 19.84
C ALA A 445 5.55 -3.83 19.12
N ALA A 446 6.65 -4.50 18.85
CA ALA A 446 6.72 -5.89 18.42
C ALA A 446 7.31 -6.75 19.55
N PRO A 447 7.28 -8.10 19.46
CA PRO A 447 7.82 -8.97 20.52
C PRO A 447 9.27 -8.69 20.92
N SER A 448 10.11 -8.20 20.01
CA SER A 448 11.52 -7.95 20.26
C SER A 448 12.01 -6.58 19.79
N SER A 449 11.13 -5.70 19.32
CA SER A 449 11.54 -4.41 18.77
C SER A 449 10.49 -3.33 19.00
N LEU A 450 10.95 -2.09 19.08
CA LEU A 450 10.12 -0.88 19.04
C LEU A 450 10.31 -0.19 17.70
N ARG A 451 9.21 0.41 17.23
CA ARG A 451 9.22 1.27 16.06
C ARG A 451 8.74 2.66 16.46
N PHE A 452 9.53 3.65 16.12
CA PHE A 452 9.27 5.07 16.35
C PHE A 452 8.79 5.69 15.05
N ASN A 453 7.58 6.22 15.05
CA ASN A 453 6.90 6.71 13.86
C ASN A 453 6.57 8.19 14.01
N ASN A 454 6.92 8.98 13.02
CA ASN A 454 6.48 10.36 12.88
C ASN A 454 5.63 10.45 11.61
N THR A 455 4.33 10.64 11.79
CA THR A 455 3.34 10.57 10.71
C THR A 455 2.71 11.94 10.47
N PRO A 456 2.81 12.52 9.27
CA PRO A 456 2.13 13.76 8.94
C PRO A 456 0.62 13.57 8.97
N LEU A 457 -0.10 14.52 9.53
CA LEU A 457 -1.57 14.47 9.60
C LEU A 457 -2.21 14.85 8.26
N LYS A 458 -1.51 15.62 7.45
CA LYS A 458 -1.97 16.10 6.13
C LYS A 458 -0.85 15.90 5.13
N PHE A 459 -1.14 15.22 4.05
CA PHE A 459 -0.27 15.16 2.87
C PHE A 459 -0.87 15.93 1.68
N ALA A 460 -2.13 16.34 1.79
CA ALA A 460 -2.91 16.96 0.73
C ALA A 460 -2.21 18.17 0.09
N ASP A 461 -1.65 19.06 0.90
CA ASP A 461 -0.98 20.27 0.39
C ASP A 461 0.33 19.95 -0.34
N GLU A 462 1.11 19.00 0.18
CA GLU A 462 2.34 18.54 -0.46
C GLU A 462 2.05 17.81 -1.77
N PHE A 463 1.07 16.91 -1.75
CA PHE A 463 0.67 16.16 -2.94
C PHE A 463 0.10 17.09 -4.03
N ARG A 464 -0.71 18.09 -3.64
CA ARG A 464 -1.22 19.11 -4.56
C ARG A 464 -0.09 19.86 -5.24
N GLN A 465 0.90 20.36 -4.49
CA GLN A 465 2.06 21.06 -5.05
C GLN A 465 2.83 20.19 -6.03
N MET A 466 3.08 18.92 -5.70
CA MET A 466 3.76 17.97 -6.60
C MET A 466 2.95 17.70 -7.86
N ARG A 467 1.63 17.52 -7.73
CA ARG A 467 0.72 17.32 -8.85
C ARG A 467 0.69 18.53 -9.79
N GLU A 468 0.58 19.72 -9.25
CA GLU A 468 0.59 20.97 -10.01
C GLU A 468 1.93 21.19 -10.73
N ALA A 469 3.04 20.84 -10.10
CA ALA A 469 4.36 20.92 -10.70
C ALA A 469 4.55 19.92 -11.85
N GLU A 470 3.97 18.70 -11.73
CA GLU A 470 4.01 17.68 -12.80
C GLU A 470 3.12 18.09 -13.98
N GLY A 471 1.99 18.72 -13.74
CA GLY A 471 1.02 19.14 -14.76
C GLY A 471 0.29 17.95 -15.41
N GLY A 472 -0.16 18.14 -16.68
CA GLY A 472 -0.86 17.12 -17.45
C GLY A 472 -2.29 16.85 -16.97
N ALA A 473 -2.90 15.78 -17.49
CA ALA A 473 -4.18 15.26 -17.04
C ALA A 473 -3.99 14.23 -15.92
N TRP A 474 -4.93 14.19 -14.97
CA TRP A 474 -4.90 13.22 -13.87
C TRP A 474 -6.21 12.45 -13.79
N VAL A 475 -6.13 11.14 -13.72
CA VAL A 475 -7.29 10.25 -13.55
C VAL A 475 -7.10 9.40 -12.30
N PHE A 476 -7.90 9.65 -11.28
CA PHE A 476 -7.97 8.82 -10.08
C PHE A 476 -9.12 7.86 -10.25
N THR A 477 -8.84 6.56 -10.31
CA THR A 477 -9.88 5.55 -10.52
C THR A 477 -9.84 4.45 -9.48
N SER A 478 -11.02 4.03 -9.03
CA SER A 478 -11.23 2.88 -8.15
C SER A 478 -12.68 2.41 -8.24
N ALA A 479 -12.98 1.25 -7.68
CA ALA A 479 -14.35 0.82 -7.44
C ALA A 479 -14.99 1.49 -6.21
N THR A 480 -14.20 2.21 -5.40
CA THR A 480 -14.59 2.66 -4.06
C THR A 480 -13.95 4.02 -3.72
N LEU A 481 -14.42 5.10 -4.34
CA LEU A 481 -13.94 6.47 -4.07
C LEU A 481 -14.99 7.36 -3.40
N SER A 482 -16.27 7.03 -3.57
CA SER A 482 -17.36 7.84 -3.07
C SER A 482 -18.12 7.19 -1.90
N THR A 483 -18.73 8.02 -1.08
CA THR A 483 -19.72 7.61 -0.07
C THR A 483 -21.10 8.08 -0.52
N ALA A 484 -21.94 7.14 -0.96
CA ALA A 484 -23.27 7.42 -1.55
C ALA A 484 -23.22 8.43 -2.73
N GLY A 485 -22.17 8.39 -3.52
CA GLY A 485 -21.93 9.28 -4.67
C GLY A 485 -21.24 10.61 -4.32
N ASP A 486 -20.86 10.83 -3.06
CA ASP A 486 -20.13 12.00 -2.61
C ASP A 486 -18.61 11.70 -2.53
N PHE A 487 -17.81 12.44 -3.29
CA PHE A 487 -16.34 12.32 -3.37
C PHE A 487 -15.61 13.29 -2.44
N THR A 488 -16.32 14.11 -1.68
CA THR A 488 -15.75 15.22 -0.92
C THR A 488 -14.64 14.77 0.04
N HIS A 489 -14.82 13.63 0.72
CA HIS A 489 -13.80 13.11 1.63
C HIS A 489 -12.48 12.79 0.91
N PHE A 490 -12.53 12.09 -0.22
CA PHE A 490 -11.35 11.74 -1.01
C PHE A 490 -10.68 12.98 -1.60
N ALA A 491 -11.47 13.92 -2.14
CA ALA A 491 -10.97 15.16 -2.71
C ALA A 491 -10.25 16.05 -1.66
N ILE A 492 -10.79 16.13 -0.44
CA ILE A 492 -10.15 16.86 0.67
C ILE A 492 -8.86 16.15 1.10
N GLU A 493 -8.91 14.84 1.28
CA GLU A 493 -7.78 14.06 1.76
C GLU A 493 -6.59 14.08 0.78
N THR A 494 -6.87 14.12 -0.51
CA THR A 494 -5.85 14.18 -1.58
C THR A 494 -5.54 15.60 -2.08
N GLY A 495 -6.22 16.62 -1.56
CA GLY A 495 -5.97 18.03 -1.94
C GLY A 495 -6.38 18.38 -3.37
N ILE A 496 -7.46 17.77 -3.89
CA ILE A 496 -7.96 17.97 -5.26
C ILE A 496 -9.46 18.36 -5.29
N PRO A 497 -9.88 19.40 -4.55
CA PRO A 497 -11.29 19.79 -4.44
C PRO A 497 -11.92 20.26 -5.76
N GLU A 498 -11.09 20.64 -6.73
CA GLU A 498 -11.49 21.13 -8.06
C GLU A 498 -11.74 20.01 -9.08
N ALA A 499 -11.46 18.75 -8.74
CA ALA A 499 -11.55 17.64 -9.67
C ALA A 499 -12.98 17.38 -10.14
N LYS A 500 -13.14 17.10 -11.43
CA LYS A 500 -14.40 16.54 -11.96
C LYS A 500 -14.62 15.15 -11.37
N ALA A 501 -15.86 14.81 -11.01
CA ALA A 501 -16.17 13.50 -10.43
C ALA A 501 -17.28 12.81 -11.19
N GLY A 502 -17.16 11.49 -11.34
CA GLY A 502 -18.18 10.66 -12.00
C GLY A 502 -18.24 9.25 -11.44
N THR A 503 -19.43 8.66 -11.50
CA THR A 503 -19.68 7.27 -11.09
C THR A 503 -20.21 6.47 -12.28
N TRP A 504 -19.59 5.32 -12.55
CA TRP A 504 -20.01 4.37 -13.57
C TRP A 504 -20.35 3.05 -12.92
N GLU A 505 -21.62 2.67 -13.01
CA GLU A 505 -22.14 1.49 -12.34
C GLU A 505 -21.56 0.20 -12.93
N SER A 506 -21.54 -0.84 -12.10
CA SER A 506 -21.20 -2.20 -12.51
C SER A 506 -22.26 -2.74 -13.50
N PRO A 507 -21.85 -3.51 -14.51
CA PRO A 507 -22.78 -4.14 -15.45
C PRO A 507 -23.55 -5.33 -14.84
N PHE A 508 -23.25 -5.72 -13.61
CA PHE A 508 -23.83 -6.91 -12.97
C PHE A 508 -25.22 -6.62 -12.39
N ASN A 509 -26.14 -7.57 -12.53
CA ASN A 509 -27.45 -7.50 -11.90
C ASN A 509 -27.38 -7.96 -10.44
N TYR A 510 -26.92 -7.08 -9.56
CA TYR A 510 -26.75 -7.38 -8.13
C TYR A 510 -28.05 -7.81 -7.45
N TRP A 511 -29.21 -7.32 -7.91
CA TRP A 511 -30.52 -7.69 -7.37
C TRP A 511 -30.83 -9.19 -7.56
N GLU A 512 -30.46 -9.75 -8.68
CA GLU A 512 -30.67 -11.18 -8.96
C GLU A 512 -29.50 -12.05 -8.50
N GLN A 513 -28.27 -11.53 -8.60
CA GLN A 513 -27.04 -12.26 -8.34
C GLN A 513 -26.66 -12.28 -6.86
N GLY A 514 -27.14 -11.32 -6.05
CA GLY A 514 -26.70 -11.15 -4.68
C GLY A 514 -27.83 -10.98 -3.67
N CYS A 515 -27.59 -11.48 -2.46
CA CYS A 515 -28.46 -11.28 -1.32
C CYS A 515 -27.68 -10.63 -0.19
N PHE A 516 -28.09 -9.44 0.24
CA PHE A 516 -27.58 -8.80 1.46
C PHE A 516 -28.41 -9.29 2.66
N TYR A 517 -27.73 -9.99 3.55
CA TYR A 517 -28.36 -10.50 4.78
C TYR A 517 -27.83 -9.77 6.01
N LEU A 518 -28.74 -9.16 6.77
CA LEU A 518 -28.43 -8.49 8.05
C LEU A 518 -29.12 -9.26 9.19
N PRO A 519 -28.40 -10.16 9.90
CA PRO A 519 -28.98 -10.93 10.99
C PRO A 519 -29.37 -10.04 12.16
N GLN A 520 -30.33 -10.51 12.97
CA GLN A 520 -30.73 -9.84 14.19
C GLN A 520 -29.82 -10.23 15.34
N LEU A 521 -28.65 -9.56 15.42
CA LEU A 521 -27.68 -9.74 16.49
C LEU A 521 -27.67 -8.53 17.44
N PRO A 522 -27.29 -8.71 18.70
CA PRO A 522 -27.01 -7.60 19.60
C PRO A 522 -25.89 -6.70 19.03
N PRO A 523 -25.83 -5.42 19.41
CA PRO A 523 -24.70 -4.56 19.04
C PRO A 523 -23.36 -5.17 19.45
N PRO A 524 -22.29 -5.01 18.64
CA PRO A 524 -20.96 -5.58 18.92
C PRO A 524 -20.23 -4.79 20.03
N THR A 525 -20.56 -5.10 21.29
CA THR A 525 -19.95 -4.46 22.48
C THR A 525 -18.68 -5.15 22.96
N ASN A 526 -18.60 -6.46 22.76
CA ASN A 526 -17.41 -7.27 23.07
C ASN A 526 -17.01 -8.06 21.82
N THR A 527 -15.77 -7.84 21.35
CA THR A 527 -15.29 -8.44 20.09
C THR A 527 -15.28 -9.96 20.12
N ILE A 528 -14.86 -10.57 21.23
CA ILE A 528 -14.73 -12.04 21.37
C ILE A 528 -16.11 -12.71 21.39
N GLU A 529 -17.00 -12.22 22.27
CA GLU A 529 -18.38 -12.75 22.31
C GLU A 529 -19.14 -12.53 21.02
N HIS A 530 -18.94 -11.36 20.38
CA HIS A 530 -19.59 -11.06 19.13
C HIS A 530 -19.13 -12.01 18.02
N ALA A 531 -17.83 -12.30 17.93
CA ALA A 531 -17.29 -13.25 16.96
C ALA A 531 -17.94 -14.64 17.08
N GLY A 532 -18.13 -15.15 18.28
CA GLY A 532 -18.85 -16.42 18.51
C GLY A 532 -20.30 -16.35 18.01
N ARG A 533 -21.05 -15.30 18.38
CA ARG A 533 -22.44 -15.10 17.90
C ARG A 533 -22.54 -14.99 16.38
N VAL A 534 -21.55 -14.38 15.75
CA VAL A 534 -21.47 -14.28 14.29
C VAL A 534 -21.29 -15.65 13.66
N VAL A 535 -20.40 -16.48 14.21
CA VAL A 535 -20.19 -17.85 13.73
C VAL A 535 -21.48 -18.67 13.84
N ASP A 536 -22.17 -18.63 14.98
CA ASP A 536 -23.45 -19.32 15.16
C ASP A 536 -24.51 -18.87 14.14
N ALA A 537 -24.62 -17.57 13.90
CA ALA A 537 -25.57 -17.01 12.94
C ALA A 537 -25.20 -17.31 11.47
N ALA A 538 -23.91 -17.43 11.17
CA ALA A 538 -23.41 -17.72 9.82
C ALA A 538 -23.44 -19.22 9.47
N TRP A 539 -23.32 -20.11 10.46
CA TRP A 539 -23.19 -21.53 10.25
C TRP A 539 -24.25 -22.15 9.31
N PRO A 540 -25.55 -21.86 9.44
CA PRO A 540 -26.55 -22.36 8.50
C PRO A 540 -26.28 -21.97 7.04
N LEU A 541 -25.76 -20.74 6.82
CA LEU A 541 -25.42 -20.26 5.49
C LEU A 541 -24.10 -20.86 4.99
N VAL A 542 -23.13 -21.10 5.84
CA VAL A 542 -21.88 -21.82 5.53
C VAL A 542 -22.20 -23.23 5.03
N CYS A 543 -23.11 -23.93 5.71
CA CYS A 543 -23.58 -25.24 5.28
C CYS A 543 -24.31 -25.19 3.93
N ALA A 544 -25.21 -24.21 3.76
CA ALA A 544 -25.94 -24.02 2.49
C ALA A 544 -25.01 -23.63 1.33
N ALA A 545 -23.97 -22.85 1.59
CA ALA A 545 -22.92 -22.49 0.65
C ALA A 545 -21.92 -23.65 0.37
N LYS A 546 -22.04 -24.77 1.08
CA LYS A 546 -21.11 -25.91 1.02
C LYS A 546 -19.65 -25.53 1.29
N GLY A 547 -19.41 -24.80 2.35
CA GLY A 547 -18.13 -24.19 2.63
C GLY A 547 -17.95 -22.84 1.92
N ARG A 548 -17.55 -22.75 0.74
CA ARG A 548 -17.35 -21.60 -0.19
C ARG A 548 -17.51 -20.20 0.42
N THR A 549 -16.81 -19.97 1.55
CA THR A 549 -17.05 -18.83 2.45
C THR A 549 -15.77 -18.05 2.71
N PHE A 550 -15.84 -16.71 2.56
CA PHE A 550 -14.91 -15.79 3.21
C PHE A 550 -15.54 -15.28 4.50
N PHE A 551 -14.85 -15.52 5.61
CA PHE A 551 -15.19 -15.03 6.93
C PHE A 551 -14.22 -13.92 7.32
N LEU A 552 -14.66 -12.67 7.18
CA LEU A 552 -13.83 -11.48 7.30
C LEU A 552 -14.07 -10.79 8.64
N CYS A 553 -13.02 -10.74 9.46
CA CYS A 553 -13.05 -10.14 10.79
C CYS A 553 -12.35 -8.78 10.81
N THR A 554 -12.82 -7.89 11.68
CA THR A 554 -12.25 -6.55 11.84
C THR A 554 -11.05 -6.51 12.79
N SER A 555 -10.68 -7.64 13.43
CA SER A 555 -9.49 -7.74 14.30
C SER A 555 -8.93 -9.16 14.30
N LEU A 556 -7.63 -9.29 14.61
CA LEU A 556 -6.97 -10.59 14.73
C LEU A 556 -7.54 -11.43 15.88
N ALA A 557 -7.97 -10.80 16.99
CA ALA A 557 -8.64 -11.47 18.08
C ALA A 557 -9.98 -12.11 17.62
N ALA A 558 -10.74 -11.40 16.77
CA ALA A 558 -11.95 -11.95 16.16
C ALA A 558 -11.64 -13.09 15.18
N VAL A 559 -10.55 -12.99 14.40
CA VAL A 559 -10.06 -14.09 13.52
C VAL A 559 -9.80 -15.35 14.34
N SER A 560 -9.03 -15.25 15.43
CA SER A 560 -8.69 -16.38 16.29
C SER A 560 -9.92 -17.02 16.91
N LYS A 561 -10.85 -16.19 17.42
CA LYS A 561 -12.09 -16.69 18.04
C LYS A 561 -13.03 -17.31 17.00
N ALA A 562 -13.22 -16.69 15.86
CA ALA A 562 -14.05 -17.26 14.79
C ALA A 562 -13.48 -18.60 14.27
N ALA A 563 -12.15 -18.71 14.14
CA ALA A 563 -11.49 -19.95 13.74
C ALA A 563 -11.68 -21.06 14.78
N GLU A 564 -11.60 -20.75 16.07
CA GLU A 564 -11.85 -21.70 17.17
C GLU A 564 -13.28 -22.26 17.10
N GLU A 565 -14.28 -21.37 17.03
CA GLU A 565 -15.70 -21.77 16.97
C GLU A 565 -16.03 -22.53 15.70
N LEU A 566 -15.50 -22.12 14.55
CA LEU A 566 -15.70 -22.84 13.29
C LEU A 566 -15.06 -24.22 13.32
N ARG A 567 -13.87 -24.38 13.93
CA ARG A 567 -13.26 -25.72 14.11
C ARG A 567 -14.16 -26.63 14.95
N ALA A 568 -14.70 -26.14 16.05
CA ALA A 568 -15.59 -26.91 16.91
C ALA A 568 -16.88 -27.35 16.15
N LEU A 569 -17.48 -26.45 15.36
CA LEU A 569 -18.66 -26.78 14.57
C LEU A 569 -18.34 -27.77 13.43
N LEU A 570 -17.18 -27.62 12.77
CA LEU A 570 -16.71 -28.53 11.74
C LEU A 570 -16.45 -29.92 12.30
N ASP A 571 -15.78 -30.04 13.44
CA ASP A 571 -15.51 -31.30 14.11
C ASP A 571 -16.82 -32.02 14.48
N HIS A 572 -17.79 -31.29 15.01
CA HIS A 572 -19.11 -31.83 15.33
C HIS A 572 -19.86 -32.30 14.06
N ALA A 573 -19.68 -31.62 12.95
CA ALA A 573 -20.28 -31.96 11.66
C ALA A 573 -19.51 -33.02 10.85
N GLY A 574 -18.39 -33.55 11.36
CA GLY A 574 -17.53 -34.52 10.69
C GLY A 574 -16.60 -33.91 9.64
N ASN A 575 -16.20 -32.68 9.82
CA ASN A 575 -15.23 -31.93 8.98
C ASN A 575 -15.59 -31.89 7.47
N PRO A 576 -16.79 -31.46 7.11
CA PRO A 576 -17.23 -31.49 5.72
C PRO A 576 -16.50 -30.48 4.81
N TYR A 577 -15.84 -29.47 5.39
CA TYR A 577 -15.14 -28.40 4.67
C TYR A 577 -13.77 -28.12 5.29
N PRO A 578 -12.71 -27.89 4.51
CA PRO A 578 -11.44 -27.44 5.05
C PRO A 578 -11.55 -25.99 5.54
N LEU A 579 -10.83 -25.70 6.61
CA LEU A 579 -10.74 -24.39 7.22
C LEU A 579 -9.33 -23.83 7.04
N PHE A 580 -9.20 -22.73 6.33
CA PHE A 580 -7.98 -21.97 6.14
C PHE A 580 -8.02 -20.72 7.01
N VAL A 581 -7.00 -20.48 7.82
CA VAL A 581 -6.95 -19.35 8.75
C VAL A 581 -5.73 -18.48 8.46
N GLN A 582 -5.91 -17.20 8.47
CA GLN A 582 -4.82 -16.23 8.36
C GLN A 582 -3.75 -16.50 9.43
N GLY A 583 -2.50 -16.67 8.99
CA GLY A 583 -1.36 -16.99 9.85
C GLY A 583 -0.91 -18.44 9.78
N ASP A 584 -1.74 -19.37 9.28
CA ASP A 584 -1.35 -20.78 9.14
C ASP A 584 -0.34 -20.98 7.99
N MET A 585 -0.36 -20.12 6.98
CA MET A 585 0.56 -20.10 5.85
C MET A 585 0.62 -18.71 5.18
N PRO A 586 1.58 -18.45 4.26
CA PRO A 586 1.65 -17.21 3.51
C PRO A 586 0.34 -16.89 2.77
N LYS A 587 -0.03 -15.59 2.69
CA LYS A 587 -1.32 -15.14 2.12
C LYS A 587 -1.59 -15.71 0.72
N ALA A 588 -0.59 -15.71 -0.17
CA ALA A 588 -0.75 -16.23 -1.53
C ALA A 588 -1.08 -17.73 -1.54
N ALA A 589 -0.32 -18.54 -0.78
CA ALA A 589 -0.54 -19.98 -0.66
C ALA A 589 -1.92 -20.31 -0.06
N LEU A 590 -2.37 -19.50 0.92
CA LEU A 590 -3.68 -19.65 1.55
C LEU A 590 -4.83 -19.42 0.55
N ILE A 591 -4.68 -18.42 -0.32
CA ILE A 591 -5.66 -18.09 -1.36
C ILE A 591 -5.68 -19.17 -2.45
N ASP A 592 -4.51 -19.64 -2.86
CA ASP A 592 -4.40 -20.67 -3.88
C ASP A 592 -5.00 -21.99 -3.38
N ALA A 593 -4.69 -22.40 -2.14
CA ALA A 593 -5.30 -23.57 -1.51
C ALA A 593 -6.83 -23.45 -1.41
N PHE A 594 -7.33 -22.26 -1.06
CA PHE A 594 -8.78 -22.00 -1.02
C PHE A 594 -9.43 -22.17 -2.41
N ARG A 595 -8.80 -21.63 -3.47
CA ARG A 595 -9.28 -21.74 -4.86
C ARG A 595 -9.27 -23.19 -5.35
N GLU A 596 -8.16 -23.90 -5.16
CA GLU A 596 -7.99 -25.28 -5.61
C GLU A 596 -8.99 -26.22 -4.96
N HIS A 597 -9.29 -26.01 -3.68
CA HIS A 597 -10.25 -26.82 -2.96
C HIS A 597 -11.70 -26.58 -3.40
N GLY A 598 -12.07 -25.36 -3.71
CA GLY A 598 -13.38 -24.99 -4.28
C GLY A 598 -14.57 -25.02 -3.32
N ASN A 599 -14.46 -25.67 -2.13
CA ASN A 599 -15.51 -25.74 -1.10
C ASN A 599 -14.92 -25.61 0.31
N ALA A 600 -14.20 -24.56 0.56
CA ALA A 600 -13.47 -24.28 1.78
C ALA A 600 -14.02 -23.05 2.51
N ILE A 601 -13.63 -22.90 3.77
CA ILE A 601 -13.86 -21.70 4.57
C ILE A 601 -12.50 -21.02 4.75
N LEU A 602 -12.42 -19.71 4.45
CA LEU A 602 -11.24 -18.90 4.71
C LEU A 602 -11.60 -17.83 5.75
N VAL A 603 -10.84 -17.81 6.86
CA VAL A 603 -10.99 -16.81 7.93
C VAL A 603 -9.80 -15.86 7.90
N GLY A 604 -10.07 -14.56 7.78
CA GLY A 604 -9.01 -13.54 7.72
C GLY A 604 -9.46 -12.17 8.23
N SER A 605 -8.48 -11.31 8.44
CA SER A 605 -8.69 -9.92 8.83
C SER A 605 -8.85 -9.01 7.61
N MET A 606 -8.96 -7.70 7.84
CA MET A 606 -9.10 -6.68 6.79
C MET A 606 -8.03 -6.76 5.71
N SER A 607 -6.81 -7.19 6.01
CA SER A 607 -5.75 -7.38 5.01
C SER A 607 -6.09 -8.40 3.92
N PHE A 608 -7.07 -9.28 4.15
CA PHE A 608 -7.60 -10.21 3.15
C PHE A 608 -8.73 -9.63 2.30
N TRP A 609 -9.30 -8.47 2.68
CA TRP A 609 -10.32 -7.81 1.88
C TRP A 609 -9.71 -7.18 0.62
N GLU A 610 -8.45 -6.80 0.70
CA GLU A 610 -7.71 -6.13 -0.37
C GLU A 610 -6.87 -7.13 -1.20
N GLY A 611 -6.85 -6.94 -2.51
CA GLY A 611 -5.95 -7.68 -3.41
C GLY A 611 -6.25 -9.16 -3.62
N VAL A 612 -7.34 -9.71 -3.04
CA VAL A 612 -7.75 -11.11 -3.25
C VAL A 612 -8.71 -11.19 -4.43
N ASP A 613 -8.34 -11.94 -5.46
CA ASP A 613 -9.18 -12.23 -6.61
C ASP A 613 -9.59 -13.71 -6.62
N VAL A 614 -10.80 -14.02 -6.17
CA VAL A 614 -11.40 -15.36 -6.28
C VAL A 614 -12.60 -15.25 -7.20
N GLN A 615 -12.48 -15.78 -8.41
CA GLN A 615 -13.54 -15.80 -9.41
C GLN A 615 -14.27 -17.16 -9.40
N GLY A 616 -15.55 -17.13 -9.78
CA GLY A 616 -16.33 -18.32 -10.02
C GLY A 616 -16.96 -18.93 -8.76
N GLU A 617 -17.29 -20.23 -8.86
CA GLU A 617 -18.08 -20.95 -7.85
C GLU A 617 -17.38 -21.16 -6.49
N ALA A 618 -16.09 -20.87 -6.38
CA ALA A 618 -15.33 -21.10 -5.14
C ALA A 618 -15.74 -20.16 -3.98
N LEU A 619 -16.40 -19.04 -4.27
CA LEU A 619 -16.89 -18.10 -3.27
C LEU A 619 -18.37 -17.78 -3.51
N SER A 620 -19.21 -18.08 -2.52
CA SER A 620 -20.65 -17.77 -2.59
C SER A 620 -21.23 -17.22 -1.28
N LEU A 621 -20.40 -17.08 -0.25
CA LEU A 621 -20.76 -16.42 1.00
C LEU A 621 -19.61 -15.54 1.48
N VAL A 622 -19.89 -14.26 1.70
CA VAL A 622 -18.98 -13.35 2.39
C VAL A 622 -19.64 -12.92 3.71
N VAL A 623 -18.97 -13.18 4.82
CA VAL A 623 -19.42 -12.80 6.16
C VAL A 623 -18.47 -11.71 6.67
N ILE A 624 -19.04 -10.58 7.14
CA ILE A 624 -18.31 -9.52 7.84
C ILE A 624 -18.83 -9.44 9.25
N ASP A 625 -17.93 -9.55 10.24
CA ASP A 625 -18.28 -9.64 11.66
C ASP A 625 -18.97 -8.37 12.18
N LYS A 626 -18.47 -7.19 11.85
CA LYS A 626 -19.03 -5.89 12.25
C LYS A 626 -18.59 -4.79 11.31
N LEU A 627 -19.13 -3.59 11.47
CA LEU A 627 -18.70 -2.41 10.72
C LEU A 627 -17.21 -2.12 10.93
N PRO A 628 -16.41 -1.98 9.86
CA PRO A 628 -14.96 -1.83 9.92
C PRO A 628 -14.54 -0.38 10.24
N PHE A 629 -14.99 0.15 11.38
CA PHE A 629 -14.51 1.43 11.86
C PHE A 629 -13.09 1.28 12.41
N ALA A 630 -12.23 2.26 12.12
CA ALA A 630 -10.92 2.35 12.72
C ALA A 630 -11.01 2.41 14.26
N PRO A 631 -10.07 1.80 15.00
CA PRO A 631 -10.00 1.93 16.44
C PRO A 631 -9.85 3.40 16.84
N PRO A 632 -10.64 3.91 17.78
CA PRO A 632 -10.60 5.33 18.17
C PRO A 632 -9.30 5.71 18.88
N ASP A 633 -8.57 4.74 19.41
CA ASP A 633 -7.27 4.83 20.07
C ASP A 633 -6.07 4.68 19.14
N ASP A 634 -6.29 4.41 17.83
CA ASP A 634 -5.21 4.49 16.85
C ASP A 634 -4.60 5.90 16.82
N PRO A 635 -3.29 6.06 17.03
CA PRO A 635 -2.66 7.37 17.21
C PRO A 635 -2.85 8.32 16.02
N VAL A 636 -2.82 7.81 14.79
CA VAL A 636 -2.99 8.64 13.58
C VAL A 636 -4.46 9.04 13.42
N TYR A 637 -5.36 8.08 13.62
CA TYR A 637 -6.80 8.33 13.57
C TYR A 637 -7.24 9.34 14.65
N ALA A 638 -6.78 9.17 15.90
CA ALA A 638 -7.08 10.08 17.00
C ALA A 638 -6.59 11.51 16.70
N ALA A 639 -5.34 11.66 16.27
CA ALA A 639 -4.76 12.96 15.95
C ALA A 639 -5.47 13.67 14.78
N ARG A 640 -5.82 12.95 13.72
CA ARG A 640 -6.64 13.49 12.60
C ARG A 640 -8.04 13.87 13.05
N SER A 641 -8.65 13.06 13.92
CA SER A 641 -9.97 13.33 14.49
C SER A 641 -9.96 14.62 15.32
N ASP A 642 -8.93 14.83 16.14
CA ASP A 642 -8.77 16.04 16.93
C ASP A 642 -8.59 17.28 16.03
N ALA A 643 -7.74 17.20 15.02
CA ALA A 643 -7.54 18.27 14.04
C ALA A 643 -8.82 18.65 13.29
N LEU A 644 -9.70 17.69 12.98
CA LEU A 644 -11.01 17.97 12.38
C LEU A 644 -11.98 18.61 13.38
N ARG A 645 -11.98 18.17 14.65
CA ARG A 645 -12.81 18.78 15.71
C ARG A 645 -12.43 20.23 15.97
N GLU A 646 -11.13 20.55 15.97
CA GLU A 646 -10.63 21.94 16.09
C GLU A 646 -11.12 22.84 14.95
N GLN A 647 -11.33 22.27 13.76
CA GLN A 647 -11.93 22.95 12.60
C GLN A 647 -13.47 23.00 12.64
N GLY A 648 -14.11 22.51 13.70
CA GLY A 648 -15.57 22.42 13.81
C GLY A 648 -16.21 21.37 12.88
N LYS A 649 -15.40 20.43 12.35
CA LYS A 649 -15.86 19.37 11.43
C LYS A 649 -16.12 18.05 12.18
N SER A 650 -16.96 17.20 11.62
CA SER A 650 -17.25 15.88 12.17
C SER A 650 -16.24 14.83 11.67
N PRO A 651 -15.36 14.26 12.52
CA PRO A 651 -14.47 13.18 12.13
C PRO A 651 -15.22 11.94 11.67
N PHE A 652 -16.36 11.66 12.31
CA PHE A 652 -17.20 10.53 11.92
C PHE A 652 -17.68 10.63 10.47
N ALA A 653 -18.15 11.81 10.05
CA ALA A 653 -18.68 12.01 8.71
C ALA A 653 -17.59 12.06 7.62
N LEU A 654 -16.42 12.62 7.96
CA LEU A 654 -15.34 12.85 6.99
C LEU A 654 -14.26 11.76 6.96
N MET A 655 -14.18 10.90 7.99
CA MET A 655 -13.19 9.83 8.07
C MET A 655 -13.84 8.47 8.32
N ALA A 656 -14.40 8.24 9.53
CA ALA A 656 -14.85 6.91 9.95
C ALA A 656 -15.88 6.29 9.01
N LEU A 657 -16.90 7.04 8.63
CA LEU A 657 -17.97 6.54 7.78
C LEU A 657 -17.51 6.28 6.33
N PRO A 658 -16.76 7.18 5.66
CA PRO A 658 -16.19 6.91 4.34
C PRO A 658 -15.24 5.72 4.31
N GLU A 659 -14.32 5.60 5.26
CA GLU A 659 -13.39 4.46 5.37
C GLU A 659 -14.13 3.13 5.54
N ALA A 660 -15.13 3.09 6.45
CA ALA A 660 -15.94 1.91 6.64
C ALA A 660 -16.77 1.54 5.40
N VAL A 661 -17.32 2.53 4.69
CA VAL A 661 -18.04 2.32 3.43
C VAL A 661 -17.11 1.77 2.35
N THR A 662 -15.92 2.32 2.22
CA THR A 662 -14.90 1.84 1.28
C THR A 662 -14.56 0.37 1.53
N ALA A 663 -14.26 0.01 2.77
CA ALA A 663 -13.98 -1.37 3.16
C ALA A 663 -15.16 -2.32 2.89
N LEU A 664 -16.39 -1.91 3.22
CA LEU A 664 -17.59 -2.71 2.94
C LEU A 664 -17.85 -2.90 1.43
N LYS A 665 -17.64 -1.85 0.62
CA LYS A 665 -17.72 -1.94 -0.85
C LYS A 665 -16.70 -2.93 -1.40
N GLN A 666 -15.47 -2.89 -0.88
CA GLN A 666 -14.43 -3.85 -1.26
C GLN A 666 -14.80 -5.28 -0.89
N GLY A 667 -15.26 -5.50 0.35
CA GLY A 667 -15.70 -6.81 0.82
C GLY A 667 -16.85 -7.37 0.00
N SER A 668 -17.89 -6.55 -0.26
CA SER A 668 -19.04 -6.95 -1.08
C SER A 668 -18.68 -7.17 -2.56
N GLY A 669 -17.74 -6.38 -3.09
CA GLY A 669 -17.24 -6.52 -4.46
C GLY A 669 -16.44 -7.81 -4.73
N ARG A 670 -16.10 -8.58 -3.68
CA ARG A 670 -15.49 -9.91 -3.83
C ARG A 670 -16.50 -10.97 -4.26
N LEU A 671 -17.78 -10.75 -3.98
CA LEU A 671 -18.84 -11.73 -4.15
C LEU A 671 -19.28 -11.90 -5.61
N ILE A 672 -19.40 -10.80 -6.35
CA ILE A 672 -19.90 -10.80 -7.75
C ILE A 672 -18.82 -10.17 -8.65
N ARG A 673 -18.24 -10.97 -9.55
CA ARG A 673 -17.17 -10.57 -10.48
C ARG A 673 -17.43 -10.95 -11.93
N SER A 674 -18.44 -11.77 -12.13
CA SER A 674 -18.90 -12.19 -13.46
C SER A 674 -20.43 -12.18 -13.54
N GLU A 675 -20.96 -12.28 -14.74
CA GLU A 675 -22.41 -12.38 -14.98
C GLU A 675 -23.02 -13.68 -14.42
N THR A 676 -22.21 -14.68 -14.11
CA THR A 676 -22.61 -15.98 -13.58
C THR A 676 -22.43 -16.13 -12.08
N ASP A 677 -21.66 -15.25 -11.45
CA ASP A 677 -21.41 -15.32 -10.02
C ASP A 677 -22.69 -15.03 -9.23
N ARG A 678 -22.85 -15.74 -8.11
CA ARG A 678 -23.97 -15.58 -7.20
C ARG A 678 -23.52 -15.77 -5.77
N GLY A 679 -24.06 -14.96 -4.85
CA GLY A 679 -23.66 -15.12 -3.45
C GLY A 679 -24.49 -14.32 -2.45
N VAL A 680 -24.25 -14.65 -1.17
CA VAL A 680 -24.82 -13.93 -0.03
C VAL A 680 -23.74 -13.09 0.62
N PHE A 681 -24.02 -11.80 0.80
CA PHE A 681 -23.22 -10.87 1.59
C PHE A 681 -23.88 -10.69 2.95
N MET A 682 -23.25 -11.22 4.01
CA MET A 682 -23.77 -11.19 5.38
C MET A 682 -22.96 -10.17 6.19
N LEU A 683 -23.63 -9.13 6.71
CA LEU A 683 -23.04 -8.12 7.59
C LEU A 683 -23.65 -8.25 9.00
N CYS A 684 -22.81 -8.57 9.98
CA CYS A 684 -23.25 -8.94 11.33
C CYS A 684 -23.23 -7.77 12.33
N ASP A 685 -23.78 -6.61 11.92
CA ASP A 685 -23.80 -5.41 12.77
C ASP A 685 -25.16 -4.72 12.73
N SER A 686 -25.90 -4.81 13.86
CA SER A 686 -27.24 -4.22 13.96
C SER A 686 -27.27 -2.69 13.81
N ARG A 687 -26.14 -2.02 14.03
CA ARG A 687 -26.03 -0.56 13.90
C ARG A 687 -26.39 -0.06 12.51
N VAL A 688 -26.26 -0.92 11.49
CA VAL A 688 -26.70 -0.60 10.10
C VAL A 688 -28.21 -0.38 10.01
N ALA A 689 -29.00 -1.10 10.82
CA ALA A 689 -30.45 -0.90 10.88
C ALA A 689 -30.85 0.20 11.87
N ASP A 690 -30.11 0.30 12.98
CA ASP A 690 -30.55 1.06 14.16
C ASP A 690 -30.03 2.52 14.19
N LYS A 691 -28.98 2.83 13.41
CA LYS A 691 -28.36 4.15 13.39
C LYS A 691 -28.65 4.90 12.08
N ALA A 692 -28.74 6.22 12.16
CA ALA A 692 -29.06 7.07 10.99
C ALA A 692 -28.08 6.92 9.84
N TYR A 693 -26.77 6.74 10.12
CA TYR A 693 -25.72 6.54 9.13
C TYR A 693 -25.84 5.19 8.38
N GLY A 694 -26.60 4.24 8.90
CA GLY A 694 -26.84 2.98 8.21
C GLY A 694 -27.50 3.15 6.86
N ARG A 695 -28.34 4.19 6.68
CA ARG A 695 -28.92 4.53 5.37
C ARG A 695 -27.84 4.91 4.35
N THR A 696 -26.84 5.67 4.77
CA THR A 696 -25.69 6.05 3.93
C THR A 696 -24.89 4.81 3.53
N ILE A 697 -24.60 3.90 4.48
CA ILE A 697 -23.94 2.63 4.21
C ILE A 697 -24.71 1.82 3.18
N LEU A 698 -26.01 1.60 3.43
CA LEU A 698 -26.85 0.80 2.53
C LEU A 698 -26.98 1.42 1.13
N LYS A 699 -27.01 2.77 1.03
CA LYS A 699 -27.03 3.46 -0.26
C LYS A 699 -25.69 3.35 -1.02
N SER A 700 -24.59 3.16 -0.31
CA SER A 700 -23.24 3.04 -0.87
C SER A 700 -22.93 1.63 -1.37
N LEU A 701 -23.58 0.61 -0.84
CA LEU A 701 -23.37 -0.79 -1.24
C LEU A 701 -24.11 -1.11 -2.55
N PRO A 702 -23.64 -2.13 -3.31
CA PRO A 702 -24.36 -2.61 -4.48
C PRO A 702 -25.85 -2.91 -4.19
N ASP A 703 -26.68 -2.79 -5.20
CA ASP A 703 -28.15 -2.96 -5.05
C ASP A 703 -28.53 -4.44 -4.96
N PHE A 704 -28.05 -5.10 -3.90
CA PHE A 704 -28.46 -6.47 -3.54
C PHE A 704 -29.91 -6.52 -3.06
N PHE A 705 -30.56 -7.65 -3.28
CA PHE A 705 -31.80 -7.95 -2.54
C PHE A 705 -31.50 -8.00 -1.03
N ARG A 706 -32.22 -7.20 -0.23
CA ARG A 706 -31.93 -7.02 1.20
C ARG A 706 -32.94 -7.76 2.08
N THR A 707 -32.43 -8.53 3.06
CA THR A 707 -33.29 -9.27 3.98
C THR A 707 -32.69 -9.35 5.39
N ARG A 708 -33.59 -9.47 6.38
CA ARG A 708 -33.23 -9.83 7.75
C ARG A 708 -33.72 -11.24 8.13
N SER A 709 -34.36 -11.96 7.18
CA SER A 709 -34.84 -13.33 7.37
C SER A 709 -33.78 -14.33 6.92
N LEU A 710 -33.36 -15.19 7.85
CA LEU A 710 -32.48 -16.31 7.56
C LEU A 710 -33.07 -17.25 6.50
N GLU A 711 -34.38 -17.51 6.56
CA GLU A 711 -35.06 -18.38 5.62
C GLU A 711 -34.93 -17.87 4.19
N LYS A 712 -35.16 -16.56 3.94
CA LYS A 712 -34.97 -15.95 2.64
C LYS A 712 -33.52 -16.01 2.16
N ALA A 713 -32.54 -15.81 3.07
CA ALA A 713 -31.14 -15.93 2.72
C ALA A 713 -30.74 -17.39 2.38
N LEU A 714 -31.31 -18.38 3.05
CA LEU A 714 -31.13 -19.80 2.74
C LEU A 714 -31.79 -20.20 1.41
N GLU A 715 -32.92 -19.60 1.04
CA GLU A 715 -33.58 -19.83 -0.26
C GLU A 715 -32.68 -19.46 -1.43
N PHE A 716 -31.79 -18.49 -1.27
CA PHE A 716 -30.81 -18.08 -2.28
C PHE A 716 -29.96 -19.25 -2.77
N PHE A 717 -29.56 -20.17 -1.87
CA PHE A 717 -28.72 -21.32 -2.20
C PHE A 717 -29.49 -22.53 -2.76
N ARG A 718 -30.83 -22.55 -2.70
CA ARG A 718 -31.65 -23.69 -3.17
C ARG A 718 -31.61 -23.81 -4.70
N SER A 719 -31.99 -22.77 -5.42
CA SER A 719 -31.85 -22.70 -6.88
C SER A 719 -32.04 -21.28 -7.42
N PRO A 720 -31.50 -20.95 -8.61
CA PRO A 720 -31.78 -19.68 -9.27
C PRO A 720 -33.28 -19.43 -9.51
N GLN A 721 -34.06 -20.46 -9.86
CA GLN A 721 -35.50 -20.35 -10.12
C GLN A 721 -36.28 -20.11 -8.81
N ALA A 722 -35.88 -20.73 -7.69
CA ALA A 722 -36.49 -20.46 -6.39
C ALA A 722 -36.20 -19.03 -5.95
N TRP A 723 -34.94 -18.57 -6.13
CA TRP A 723 -34.52 -17.23 -5.82
C TRP A 723 -35.31 -16.18 -6.65
N HIS A 724 -35.39 -16.35 -7.96
CA HIS A 724 -36.16 -15.47 -8.82
C HIS A 724 -37.63 -15.34 -8.38
N LYS A 725 -38.28 -16.45 -7.99
CA LYS A 725 -39.61 -16.40 -7.41
C LYS A 725 -39.68 -15.63 -6.08
N THR A 726 -38.62 -15.67 -5.28
CA THR A 726 -38.58 -14.99 -3.99
C THR A 726 -38.48 -13.49 -4.15
N ILE A 727 -37.62 -13.00 -5.08
CA ILE A 727 -37.40 -11.57 -5.28
C ILE A 727 -38.50 -10.85 -6.05
N TYR A 728 -39.24 -11.55 -6.92
CA TYR A 728 -40.31 -10.96 -7.74
C TYR A 728 -41.75 -11.24 -7.24
N ARG A 729 -41.90 -11.94 -6.10
CA ARG A 729 -43.20 -12.14 -5.45
C ARG A 729 -43.57 -11.04 -4.43
N GLN A 730 -42.80 -10.00 -4.34
CA GLN A 730 -43.14 -8.78 -3.59
C GLN A 730 -43.94 -7.81 -4.44
#